data_43704ac3c5e0dffca37ed9516fa41b21
#
_entry.id   43704ac3c5e0dffca37ed9516fa41b21
#
_cell.length_a   1.000
_cell.length_b   1.000
_cell.length_c   1.000
_cell.angle_alpha   90.00
_cell.angle_beta   90.00
_cell.angle_gamma   90.00
#
_symmetry.space_group_name_H-M   'P 1'
#
loop_
_entity.id
_entity.type
_entity.pdbx_description
1 polymer ?
#
loop_
_entity_poly.entity_id
_entity_poly.type
_entity_poly.pdbx_seq_one_letter_code
_entity_poly.pdbx_strand_id
1 'polypeptide(L)'
;MISVEGLTVEFGGFTLFDDISFVVNKKDRIALVGKNGAGKSTMLKIFAGLQSPTSGSISIPKEVTIGYLPQQMQLVDHHTVREEAELAFAHIHEMTAEIERLNNQLAERTDYESEGYQKLIDRMTHLTEHFQMMGGNNYQAELERTLVGLGFQRSDFDRPTAEFSGGWRMRIELAKLLLQQPDVLLLDEPTNHLDIESIQWLENFIATRANAVILVSHDRAFINNTTFRTIEIELGKIYDYKVKYNEYVQLRKERREQQLRAYENQQKKLADTEAFIERFRYKATKAVQVQSRIKQLEKVERIEVDEVDTAMLNLKFPPAPRSGSYPVICEEVAKRYGDHLIFDHVTFTIHRGDKVAFVGKNGEGKSTLVKCIMGEINDYTGKLQLGHNVKIGYFAQNQAQLLNENLTVFETIDYVAQGDMRLKIRDLLGAFMFGGEASDKKVKVLSGGERTRLAMIRLLLEPVNLLILDEPTNHLDMRSKDVLKDAIKAFDGTVILVSHDREFLDGLVDKVYEFGNQRVVEHLGGIYDFLERKKMESLAELERSTKPTTPSSAVVEAPTSQNKLSYEARKEQSKAIKKAEKAVSDAEARIAALEKEIADIETRLARPEGAADTSLYTDYAARKQALSEAMDEWTERQMELEELVAAQG
;
A
#
# COMPACT_ATOMS: atom_id res chain seq x y z
N MET A 1 25.90 -6.04 1.48
CA MET A 1 25.92 -4.58 1.62
C MET A 1 26.18 -3.99 0.25
N ILE A 2 25.29 -3.15 -0.25
CA ILE A 2 25.44 -2.46 -1.55
C ILE A 2 25.74 -1.00 -1.25
N SER A 3 26.78 -0.42 -1.89
CA SER A 3 27.14 0.99 -1.77
C SER A 3 26.84 1.72 -3.08
N VAL A 4 26.17 2.85 -2.99
CA VAL A 4 25.94 3.80 -4.07
C VAL A 4 26.78 5.04 -3.78
N GLU A 5 27.64 5.45 -4.73
CA GLU A 5 28.58 6.54 -4.55
C GLU A 5 28.53 7.50 -5.74
N GLY A 6 28.19 8.76 -5.47
CA GLY A 6 28.21 9.83 -6.46
C GLY A 6 27.34 9.61 -7.69
N LEU A 7 26.19 8.91 -7.54
CA LEU A 7 25.37 8.49 -8.66
C LEU A 7 24.68 9.69 -9.33
N THR A 8 24.97 9.92 -10.59
CA THR A 8 24.33 10.93 -11.43
C THR A 8 23.71 10.29 -12.66
N VAL A 9 22.49 10.70 -12.99
CA VAL A 9 21.76 10.21 -14.17
C VAL A 9 21.14 11.38 -14.92
N GLU A 10 21.46 11.48 -16.20
CA GLU A 10 20.95 12.52 -17.09
C GLU A 10 20.24 11.94 -18.30
N PHE A 11 19.14 12.56 -18.70
CA PHE A 11 18.41 12.25 -19.91
C PHE A 11 18.17 13.51 -20.75
N GLY A 12 18.80 13.57 -21.93
CA GLY A 12 18.51 14.65 -22.88
C GLY A 12 18.71 16.08 -22.34
N GLY A 13 19.66 16.26 -21.42
CA GLY A 13 19.92 17.54 -20.77
C GLY A 13 19.13 17.80 -19.49
N PHE A 14 18.31 16.86 -19.06
CA PHE A 14 17.63 16.90 -17.77
C PHE A 14 18.33 15.96 -16.77
N THR A 15 18.76 16.51 -15.63
CA THR A 15 19.39 15.73 -14.55
C THR A 15 18.30 15.12 -13.69
N LEU A 16 18.23 13.79 -13.72
CA LEU A 16 17.26 13.02 -12.91
C LEU A 16 17.77 12.79 -11.50
N PHE A 17 19.08 12.45 -11.37
CA PHE A 17 19.79 12.29 -10.09
C PHE A 17 21.08 13.11 -10.14
N ASP A 18 21.39 13.76 -9.03
CA ASP A 18 22.56 14.63 -8.87
C ASP A 18 23.36 14.22 -7.62
N ASP A 19 24.50 13.58 -7.84
CA ASP A 19 25.47 13.18 -6.80
C ASP A 19 24.84 12.40 -5.61
N ILE A 20 24.09 11.34 -5.91
CA ILE A 20 23.39 10.54 -4.90
C ILE A 20 24.32 9.50 -4.28
N SER A 21 24.36 9.44 -2.95
CA SER A 21 25.15 8.44 -2.20
C SER A 21 24.37 7.87 -1.03
N PHE A 22 24.27 6.55 -0.94
CA PHE A 22 23.67 5.82 0.20
C PHE A 22 24.08 4.35 0.20
N VAL A 23 23.76 3.67 1.30
CA VAL A 23 24.13 2.27 1.51
C VAL A 23 22.89 1.44 1.83
N VAL A 24 22.84 0.23 1.25
CA VAL A 24 21.83 -0.79 1.57
C VAL A 24 22.50 -1.92 2.35
N ASN A 25 22.03 -2.17 3.57
CA ASN A 25 22.55 -3.21 4.46
C ASN A 25 21.76 -4.52 4.32
N LYS A 26 22.32 -5.61 4.84
CA LYS A 26 21.58 -6.88 5.01
C LYS A 26 20.35 -6.64 5.90
N LYS A 27 19.20 -7.14 5.48
CA LYS A 27 17.90 -6.97 6.16
C LYS A 27 17.32 -5.55 6.18
N ASP A 28 17.90 -4.59 5.44
CA ASP A 28 17.26 -3.30 5.24
C ASP A 28 15.95 -3.47 4.46
N ARG A 29 14.89 -2.84 4.93
CA ARG A 29 13.60 -2.78 4.24
C ARG A 29 13.30 -1.32 3.96
N ILE A 30 13.53 -0.94 2.72
CA ILE A 30 13.56 0.45 2.28
C ILE A 30 12.33 0.72 1.41
N ALA A 31 11.55 1.73 1.78
CA ALA A 31 10.58 2.35 0.89
C ALA A 31 11.26 3.43 0.06
N LEU A 32 11.22 3.31 -1.25
CA LEU A 32 11.68 4.34 -2.17
C LEU A 32 10.49 5.19 -2.59
N VAL A 33 10.43 6.43 -2.12
CA VAL A 33 9.29 7.34 -2.32
C VAL A 33 9.70 8.58 -3.11
N GLY A 34 8.74 9.26 -3.69
CA GLY A 34 8.95 10.48 -4.49
C GLY A 34 7.82 10.67 -5.49
N LYS A 35 7.76 11.84 -6.13
CA LYS A 35 6.79 12.16 -7.18
C LYS A 35 6.89 11.19 -8.36
N ASN A 36 5.82 11.08 -9.16
CA ASN A 36 5.90 10.36 -10.42
C ASN A 36 6.90 11.06 -11.34
N GLY A 37 7.78 10.27 -11.98
CA GLY A 37 8.89 10.81 -12.77
C GLY A 37 10.15 11.19 -11.97
N ALA A 38 10.15 11.08 -10.63
CA ALA A 38 11.35 11.36 -9.81
C ALA A 38 12.49 10.33 -9.98
N GLY A 39 12.26 9.24 -10.75
CA GLY A 39 13.30 8.26 -11.07
C GLY A 39 13.27 6.99 -10.21
N LYS A 40 12.19 6.72 -9.45
CA LYS A 40 12.09 5.52 -8.60
C LYS A 40 12.38 4.22 -9.36
N SER A 41 11.67 3.97 -10.45
CA SER A 41 11.87 2.78 -11.31
C SER A 41 13.24 2.79 -12.01
N THR A 42 13.78 3.97 -12.35
CA THR A 42 15.13 4.11 -12.89
C THR A 42 16.17 3.66 -11.87
N MET A 43 16.03 4.06 -10.62
CA MET A 43 16.90 3.62 -9.52
C MET A 43 16.88 2.09 -9.38
N LEU A 44 15.69 1.47 -9.39
CA LEU A 44 15.56 0.01 -9.32
C LEU A 44 16.23 -0.68 -10.53
N LYS A 45 16.07 -0.14 -11.74
CA LYS A 45 16.72 -0.68 -12.96
C LYS A 45 18.25 -0.59 -12.88
N ILE A 46 18.78 0.48 -12.29
CA ILE A 46 20.23 0.64 -12.12
C ILE A 46 20.76 -0.38 -11.10
N PHE A 47 20.03 -0.61 -9.98
CA PHE A 47 20.36 -1.70 -9.04
C PHE A 47 20.30 -3.07 -9.67
N ALA A 48 19.34 -3.32 -10.55
CA ALA A 48 19.20 -4.56 -11.29
C ALA A 48 20.26 -4.73 -12.42
N GLY A 49 21.12 -3.73 -12.66
CA GLY A 49 22.10 -3.74 -13.75
C GLY A 49 21.49 -3.59 -15.14
N LEU A 50 20.20 -3.25 -15.25
CA LEU A 50 19.50 -3.08 -16.52
C LEU A 50 19.74 -1.70 -17.16
N GLN A 51 20.27 -0.76 -16.38
CA GLN A 51 20.57 0.59 -16.83
C GLN A 51 21.85 1.08 -16.17
N SER A 52 22.73 1.70 -16.95
CA SER A 52 23.96 2.29 -16.44
C SER A 52 23.73 3.76 -16.01
N PRO A 53 24.35 4.24 -14.92
CA PRO A 53 24.34 5.64 -14.57
C PRO A 53 25.20 6.45 -15.56
N THR A 54 25.00 7.78 -15.58
CA THR A 54 25.83 8.72 -16.36
C THR A 54 27.21 8.90 -15.71
N SER A 55 27.25 9.01 -14.37
CA SER A 55 28.46 9.02 -13.57
C SER A 55 28.21 8.42 -12.18
N GLY A 56 29.28 8.19 -11.41
CA GLY A 56 29.23 7.49 -10.14
C GLY A 56 29.29 5.99 -10.29
N SER A 57 29.17 5.26 -9.18
CA SER A 57 29.29 3.81 -9.17
C SER A 57 28.36 3.16 -8.15
N ILE A 58 27.94 1.92 -8.48
CA ILE A 58 27.26 1.03 -7.53
C ILE A 58 28.17 -0.16 -7.29
N SER A 59 28.59 -0.34 -6.04
CA SER A 59 29.39 -1.48 -5.61
C SER A 59 28.50 -2.58 -5.07
N ILE A 60 28.40 -3.69 -5.81
CA ILE A 60 27.66 -4.90 -5.44
C ILE A 60 28.67 -6.03 -5.28
N PRO A 61 28.77 -6.68 -4.11
CA PRO A 61 29.62 -7.86 -3.94
C PRO A 61 29.18 -8.99 -4.90
N LYS A 62 30.13 -9.73 -5.47
CA LYS A 62 29.85 -10.77 -6.47
C LYS A 62 28.94 -11.91 -5.97
N GLU A 63 28.89 -12.12 -4.67
CA GLU A 63 28.09 -13.17 -4.02
C GLU A 63 26.64 -12.74 -3.75
N VAL A 64 26.30 -11.45 -3.94
CA VAL A 64 24.96 -10.92 -3.65
C VAL A 64 24.05 -11.12 -4.85
N THR A 65 23.00 -11.85 -4.64
CA THR A 65 21.94 -12.08 -5.63
C THR A 65 20.88 -10.97 -5.57
N ILE A 66 20.50 -10.44 -6.74
CA ILE A 66 19.48 -9.40 -6.86
C ILE A 66 18.31 -9.94 -7.66
N GLY A 67 17.12 -9.85 -7.07
CA GLY A 67 15.87 -10.15 -7.75
C GLY A 67 15.09 -8.87 -8.04
N TYR A 68 14.61 -8.69 -9.25
CA TYR A 68 13.88 -7.49 -9.66
C TYR A 68 12.53 -7.83 -10.28
N LEU A 69 11.47 -7.25 -9.72
CA LEU A 69 10.12 -7.27 -10.28
C LEU A 69 9.84 -5.93 -10.96
N PRO A 70 9.82 -5.84 -12.29
CA PRO A 70 9.45 -4.62 -13.00
C PRO A 70 7.93 -4.41 -13.03
N GLN A 71 7.51 -3.18 -13.26
CA GLN A 71 6.09 -2.81 -13.37
C GLN A 71 5.36 -3.49 -14.54
N GLN A 72 6.05 -3.85 -15.61
CA GLN A 72 5.50 -4.55 -16.78
C GLN A 72 6.43 -5.66 -17.21
N MET A 73 5.89 -6.84 -17.46
CA MET A 73 6.62 -8.01 -17.92
C MET A 73 6.04 -8.61 -19.19
N GLN A 74 6.91 -9.27 -19.96
CA GLN A 74 6.53 -10.16 -21.05
C GLN A 74 6.90 -11.58 -20.65
N LEU A 75 5.90 -12.42 -20.41
CA LEU A 75 6.06 -13.84 -20.16
C LEU A 75 6.13 -14.62 -21.47
N VAL A 76 6.88 -15.69 -21.46
CA VAL A 76 6.92 -16.69 -22.54
C VAL A 76 5.76 -17.67 -22.29
N ASP A 77 4.83 -17.79 -23.23
CA ASP A 77 3.53 -18.48 -23.06
C ASP A 77 3.60 -20.00 -23.32
N HIS A 78 4.68 -20.70 -22.93
CA HIS A 78 4.88 -22.11 -23.27
C HIS A 78 4.78 -23.09 -22.10
N HIS A 79 4.66 -22.59 -20.86
CA HIS A 79 4.67 -23.41 -19.65
C HIS A 79 3.33 -23.37 -18.93
N THR A 80 3.09 -24.36 -18.09
CA THR A 80 2.05 -24.31 -17.07
C THR A 80 2.48 -23.39 -15.92
N VAL A 81 1.55 -22.99 -15.05
CA VAL A 81 1.85 -22.17 -13.86
C VAL A 81 2.90 -22.83 -12.97
N ARG A 82 2.79 -24.16 -12.78
CA ARG A 82 3.75 -24.97 -12.01
C ARG A 82 5.13 -24.94 -12.64
N GLU A 83 5.24 -25.32 -13.92
CA GLU A 83 6.52 -25.37 -14.64
C GLU A 83 7.23 -24.02 -14.65
N GLU A 84 6.48 -22.92 -14.85
CA GLU A 84 7.05 -21.58 -14.84
C GLU A 84 7.57 -21.18 -13.44
N ALA A 85 6.84 -21.54 -12.37
CA ALA A 85 7.29 -21.30 -11.00
C ALA A 85 8.48 -22.21 -10.61
N GLU A 86 8.55 -23.43 -11.12
CA GLU A 86 9.65 -24.38 -10.91
C GLU A 86 10.98 -23.89 -11.51
N LEU A 87 10.97 -23.00 -12.49
CA LEU A 87 12.18 -22.37 -13.01
C LEU A 87 12.98 -21.63 -11.92
N ALA A 88 12.33 -21.22 -10.84
CA ALA A 88 13.01 -20.63 -9.67
C ALA A 88 14.01 -21.62 -9.03
N PHE A 89 13.77 -22.92 -9.17
CA PHE A 89 14.54 -23.99 -8.58
C PHE A 89 15.48 -24.70 -9.58
N ALA A 90 15.81 -24.05 -10.70
CA ALA A 90 16.68 -24.64 -11.72
C ALA A 90 17.99 -25.22 -11.13
N HIS A 91 18.60 -24.51 -10.16
CA HIS A 91 19.80 -24.97 -9.46
C HIS A 91 19.58 -26.24 -8.61
N ILE A 92 18.37 -26.42 -8.03
CA ILE A 92 18.00 -27.64 -7.29
C ILE A 92 17.85 -28.80 -8.25
N HIS A 93 17.21 -28.57 -9.41
CA HIS A 93 17.10 -29.62 -10.46
C HIS A 93 18.46 -30.01 -11.02
N GLU A 94 19.37 -29.06 -11.25
CA GLU A 94 20.74 -29.33 -11.67
C GLU A 94 21.49 -30.16 -10.62
N MET A 95 21.39 -29.80 -9.33
CA MET A 95 22.01 -30.60 -8.26
C MET A 95 21.41 -32.00 -8.16
N THR A 96 20.09 -32.14 -8.31
CA THR A 96 19.42 -33.44 -8.31
C THR A 96 19.94 -34.32 -9.46
N ALA A 97 20.01 -33.77 -10.68
CA ALA A 97 20.53 -34.49 -11.85
C ALA A 97 22.00 -34.86 -11.68
N GLU A 98 22.81 -34.02 -11.03
CA GLU A 98 24.21 -34.33 -10.75
C GLU A 98 24.35 -35.41 -9.66
N ILE A 99 23.55 -35.35 -8.60
CA ILE A 99 23.51 -36.40 -7.56
C ILE A 99 23.10 -37.76 -8.17
N GLU A 100 22.08 -37.79 -9.02
CA GLU A 100 21.68 -39.02 -9.73
C GLU A 100 22.78 -39.54 -10.64
N ARG A 101 23.47 -38.65 -11.35
CA ARG A 101 24.60 -39.03 -12.23
C ARG A 101 25.77 -39.61 -11.44
N LEU A 102 26.10 -39.00 -10.28
CA LEU A 102 27.12 -39.51 -9.37
C LEU A 102 26.72 -40.85 -8.75
N ASN A 103 25.46 -41.04 -8.36
CA ASN A 103 24.92 -42.29 -7.86
C ASN A 103 25.06 -43.42 -8.91
N ASN A 104 24.70 -43.15 -10.15
CA ASN A 104 24.83 -44.12 -11.23
C ASN A 104 26.30 -44.47 -11.49
N GLN A 105 27.20 -43.48 -11.49
CA GLN A 105 28.65 -43.72 -11.62
C GLN A 105 29.21 -44.55 -10.47
N LEU A 106 28.77 -44.33 -9.23
CA LEU A 106 29.19 -45.12 -8.07
C LEU A 106 28.66 -46.56 -8.14
N ALA A 107 27.42 -46.74 -8.65
CA ALA A 107 26.81 -48.06 -8.78
C ALA A 107 27.49 -48.96 -9.87
N GLU A 108 28.04 -48.34 -10.92
CA GLU A 108 28.73 -49.05 -12.01
C GLU A 108 30.20 -49.40 -11.68
N ARG A 109 30.78 -48.76 -10.65
CA ARG A 109 32.19 -48.97 -10.27
C ARG A 109 32.34 -50.08 -9.25
N THR A 110 33.41 -50.87 -9.43
CA THR A 110 33.78 -51.99 -8.55
C THR A 110 35.10 -51.75 -7.80
N ASP A 111 35.75 -50.61 -8.04
CA ASP A 111 37.06 -50.23 -7.49
C ASP A 111 36.94 -49.41 -6.22
N TYR A 112 36.28 -49.96 -5.19
CA TYR A 112 35.89 -49.28 -3.97
C TYR A 112 37.04 -48.67 -3.15
N GLU A 113 38.27 -49.16 -3.30
CA GLU A 113 39.46 -48.67 -2.60
C GLU A 113 40.23 -47.60 -3.39
N SER A 114 39.79 -47.25 -4.58
CA SER A 114 40.51 -46.28 -5.41
C SER A 114 40.29 -44.84 -4.91
N GLU A 115 41.34 -44.03 -5.05
CA GLU A 115 41.25 -42.58 -4.77
C GLU A 115 40.17 -41.88 -5.60
N GLY A 116 39.91 -42.40 -6.82
CA GLY A 116 38.86 -41.92 -7.71
C GLY A 116 37.45 -42.20 -7.19
N TYR A 117 37.23 -43.37 -6.58
CA TYR A 117 35.95 -43.72 -5.95
C TYR A 117 35.68 -42.86 -4.72
N GLN A 118 36.70 -42.65 -3.88
CA GLN A 118 36.57 -41.79 -2.70
C GLN A 118 36.23 -40.33 -3.07
N LYS A 119 36.86 -39.76 -4.09
CA LYS A 119 36.55 -38.43 -4.60
C LYS A 119 35.11 -38.26 -5.06
N LEU A 120 34.54 -39.32 -5.68
CA LEU A 120 33.12 -39.30 -6.08
C LEU A 120 32.18 -39.31 -4.87
N ILE A 121 32.50 -40.12 -3.83
CA ILE A 121 31.73 -40.13 -2.58
C ILE A 121 31.76 -38.75 -1.90
N ASP A 122 32.95 -38.16 -1.75
CA ASP A 122 33.12 -36.86 -1.13
C ASP A 122 32.33 -35.78 -1.87
N ARG A 123 32.38 -35.80 -3.22
CA ARG A 123 31.61 -34.89 -4.06
C ARG A 123 30.11 -35.09 -3.92
N MET A 124 29.62 -36.33 -3.91
CA MET A 124 28.22 -36.67 -3.71
C MET A 124 27.72 -36.23 -2.33
N THR A 125 28.52 -36.48 -1.27
CA THR A 125 28.20 -36.08 0.09
C THR A 125 28.06 -34.57 0.19
N HIS A 126 29.06 -33.83 -0.32
CA HIS A 126 29.04 -32.37 -0.33
C HIS A 126 27.82 -31.80 -1.11
N LEU A 127 27.51 -32.39 -2.27
CA LEU A 127 26.36 -31.98 -3.08
C LEU A 127 25.03 -32.27 -2.38
N THR A 128 24.93 -33.41 -1.70
CA THR A 128 23.74 -33.83 -0.94
C THR A 128 23.52 -32.92 0.28
N GLU A 129 24.59 -32.59 1.00
CA GLU A 129 24.52 -31.63 2.10
C GLU A 129 24.08 -30.24 1.61
N HIS A 130 24.65 -29.77 0.50
CA HIS A 130 24.29 -28.50 -0.12
C HIS A 130 22.83 -28.49 -0.59
N PHE A 131 22.37 -29.57 -1.24
CA PHE A 131 20.97 -29.76 -1.63
C PHE A 131 20.01 -29.69 -0.43
N GLN A 132 20.35 -30.33 0.68
CA GLN A 132 19.55 -30.28 1.91
C GLN A 132 19.53 -28.87 2.53
N MET A 133 20.69 -28.19 2.61
CA MET A 133 20.78 -26.81 3.10
C MET A 133 19.97 -25.83 2.26
N MET A 134 19.88 -26.04 0.95
CA MET A 134 19.08 -25.22 0.04
C MET A 134 17.58 -25.59 0.04
N GLY A 135 17.14 -26.49 0.93
CA GLY A 135 15.74 -26.88 1.06
C GLY A 135 15.24 -27.79 -0.09
N GLY A 136 16.13 -28.51 -0.77
CA GLY A 136 15.80 -29.35 -1.93
C GLY A 136 14.71 -30.40 -1.66
N ASN A 137 14.53 -30.84 -0.41
CA ASN A 137 13.46 -31.77 -0.04
C ASN A 137 12.08 -31.13 0.08
N ASN A 138 11.99 -29.81 0.23
CA ASN A 138 10.74 -29.08 0.56
C ASN A 138 10.33 -28.07 -0.51
N TYR A 139 11.06 -27.99 -1.63
CA TYR A 139 10.81 -26.95 -2.65
C TYR A 139 9.38 -27.01 -3.22
N GLN A 140 8.80 -28.21 -3.39
CA GLN A 140 7.43 -28.37 -3.87
C GLN A 140 6.39 -27.78 -2.90
N ALA A 141 6.58 -28.01 -1.60
CA ALA A 141 5.70 -27.42 -0.58
C ALA A 141 5.81 -25.90 -0.51
N GLU A 142 7.03 -25.35 -0.69
CA GLU A 142 7.25 -23.91 -0.76
C GLU A 142 6.65 -23.30 -2.04
N LEU A 143 6.77 -23.98 -3.17
CA LEU A 143 6.13 -23.59 -4.43
C LEU A 143 4.62 -23.52 -4.27
N GLU A 144 4.00 -24.59 -3.77
CA GLU A 144 2.54 -24.64 -3.55
C GLU A 144 2.09 -23.54 -2.58
N ARG A 145 2.78 -23.38 -1.46
CA ARG A 145 2.48 -22.36 -0.45
C ARG A 145 2.56 -20.95 -1.03
N THR A 146 3.55 -20.68 -1.88
CA THR A 146 3.76 -19.37 -2.50
C THR A 146 2.68 -19.08 -3.54
N LEU A 147 2.36 -20.04 -4.40
CA LEU A 147 1.30 -19.88 -5.40
C LEU A 147 -0.07 -19.69 -4.73
N VAL A 148 -0.41 -20.51 -3.73
CA VAL A 148 -1.67 -20.36 -2.97
C VAL A 148 -1.72 -19.02 -2.25
N GLY A 149 -0.62 -18.58 -1.66
CA GLY A 149 -0.51 -17.27 -1.00
C GLY A 149 -0.72 -16.09 -1.95
N LEU A 150 -0.37 -16.24 -3.23
CA LEU A 150 -0.63 -15.25 -4.28
C LEU A 150 -2.00 -15.42 -4.96
N GLY A 151 -2.86 -16.28 -4.41
CA GLY A 151 -4.26 -16.41 -4.80
C GLY A 151 -4.56 -17.50 -5.84
N PHE A 152 -3.57 -18.30 -6.29
CA PHE A 152 -3.81 -19.43 -7.18
C PHE A 152 -4.51 -20.58 -6.45
N GLN A 153 -5.41 -21.23 -7.14
CA GLN A 153 -6.01 -22.49 -6.69
C GLN A 153 -5.13 -23.67 -7.17
N ARG A 154 -5.19 -24.80 -6.47
CA ARG A 154 -4.45 -26.01 -6.89
C ARG A 154 -4.82 -26.48 -8.31
N SER A 155 -6.08 -26.27 -8.71
CA SER A 155 -6.57 -26.53 -10.07
C SER A 155 -5.91 -25.67 -11.15
N ASP A 156 -5.32 -24.53 -10.78
CA ASP A 156 -4.68 -23.62 -11.73
C ASP A 156 -3.24 -24.01 -12.06
N PHE A 157 -2.61 -24.87 -11.23
CA PHE A 157 -1.18 -25.16 -11.33
C PHE A 157 -0.78 -25.81 -12.65
N ASP A 158 -1.64 -26.66 -13.18
CA ASP A 158 -1.37 -27.42 -14.42
C ASP A 158 -1.98 -26.74 -15.66
N ARG A 159 -2.53 -25.52 -15.50
CA ARG A 159 -3.07 -24.72 -16.60
C ARG A 159 -1.96 -23.93 -17.30
N PRO A 160 -2.04 -23.77 -18.64
CA PRO A 160 -1.09 -22.95 -19.40
C PRO A 160 -1.12 -21.49 -18.96
N THR A 161 0.07 -20.86 -18.85
CA THR A 161 0.19 -19.44 -18.50
C THR A 161 -0.49 -18.50 -19.49
N ALA A 162 -0.63 -18.92 -20.75
CA ALA A 162 -1.33 -18.21 -21.81
C ALA A 162 -2.82 -17.95 -21.52
N GLU A 163 -3.47 -18.79 -20.72
CA GLU A 163 -4.88 -18.63 -20.36
C GLU A 163 -5.13 -17.54 -19.32
N PHE A 164 -4.08 -17.06 -18.69
CA PHE A 164 -4.18 -16.08 -17.61
C PHE A 164 -4.05 -14.63 -18.08
N SER A 165 -4.77 -13.73 -17.43
CA SER A 165 -4.65 -12.30 -17.68
C SER A 165 -3.26 -11.77 -17.29
N GLY A 166 -2.89 -10.59 -17.79
CA GLY A 166 -1.60 -9.94 -17.47
C GLY A 166 -1.34 -9.81 -15.96
N GLY A 167 -2.37 -9.52 -15.16
CA GLY A 167 -2.24 -9.45 -13.71
C GLY A 167 -1.92 -10.80 -13.05
N TRP A 168 -2.51 -11.89 -13.52
CA TRP A 168 -2.19 -13.24 -13.04
C TRP A 168 -0.79 -13.67 -13.46
N ARG A 169 -0.37 -13.32 -14.68
CA ARG A 169 1.01 -13.59 -15.15
C ARG A 169 2.04 -12.85 -14.29
N MET A 170 1.75 -11.61 -13.89
CA MET A 170 2.60 -10.86 -12.97
C MET A 170 2.74 -11.56 -11.60
N ARG A 171 1.66 -12.20 -11.10
CA ARG A 171 1.70 -13.00 -9.87
C ARG A 171 2.59 -14.23 -10.00
N ILE A 172 2.63 -14.88 -11.19
CA ILE A 172 3.52 -16.02 -11.45
C ILE A 172 4.99 -15.56 -11.37
N GLU A 173 5.32 -14.43 -12.00
CA GLU A 173 6.67 -13.86 -11.92
C GLU A 173 7.05 -13.44 -10.50
N LEU A 174 6.12 -12.84 -9.77
CA LEU A 174 6.33 -12.54 -8.37
C LEU A 174 6.59 -13.83 -7.57
N ALA A 175 5.80 -14.91 -7.79
CA ALA A 175 6.04 -16.21 -7.16
C ALA A 175 7.44 -16.74 -7.45
N LYS A 176 7.84 -16.75 -8.72
CA LYS A 176 9.17 -17.19 -9.17
C LYS A 176 10.28 -16.40 -8.47
N LEU A 177 10.13 -15.07 -8.42
CA LEU A 177 11.10 -14.19 -7.77
C LEU A 177 11.21 -14.46 -6.25
N LEU A 178 10.06 -14.63 -5.57
CA LEU A 178 10.02 -14.90 -4.12
C LEU A 178 10.61 -16.28 -3.79
N LEU A 179 10.40 -17.28 -4.65
CA LEU A 179 10.95 -18.63 -4.51
C LEU A 179 12.47 -18.68 -4.70
N GLN A 180 13.03 -17.79 -5.51
CA GLN A 180 14.49 -17.65 -5.67
C GLN A 180 15.19 -17.13 -4.42
N GLN A 181 14.46 -16.50 -3.50
CA GLN A 181 14.96 -15.93 -2.22
C GLN A 181 16.25 -15.08 -2.41
N PRO A 182 16.27 -14.08 -3.27
CA PRO A 182 17.46 -13.27 -3.51
C PRO A 182 17.91 -12.52 -2.24
N ASP A 183 19.20 -12.16 -2.15
CA ASP A 183 19.73 -11.36 -1.05
C ASP A 183 19.14 -9.96 -1.01
N VAL A 184 18.84 -9.40 -2.19
CA VAL A 184 18.18 -8.09 -2.34
C VAL A 184 17.01 -8.22 -3.28
N LEU A 185 15.82 -7.92 -2.77
CA LEU A 185 14.57 -7.96 -3.49
C LEU A 185 14.15 -6.54 -3.89
N LEU A 186 14.06 -6.29 -5.19
CA LEU A 186 13.63 -5.02 -5.77
C LEU A 186 12.21 -5.16 -6.30
N LEU A 187 11.26 -4.43 -5.71
CA LEU A 187 9.85 -4.53 -6.06
C LEU A 187 9.33 -3.18 -6.56
N ASP A 188 8.86 -3.13 -7.81
CA ASP A 188 8.23 -1.96 -8.43
C ASP A 188 6.72 -2.19 -8.55
N GLU A 189 5.94 -1.56 -7.66
CA GLU A 189 4.48 -1.66 -7.56
C GLU A 189 3.94 -3.11 -7.44
N PRO A 190 4.43 -3.93 -6.49
CA PRO A 190 4.05 -5.34 -6.39
C PRO A 190 2.59 -5.56 -5.98
N THR A 191 1.95 -4.56 -5.39
CA THR A 191 0.54 -4.63 -4.96
C THR A 191 -0.45 -4.46 -6.08
N ASN A 192 -0.02 -3.95 -7.24
CA ASN A 192 -0.87 -3.86 -8.41
C ASN A 192 -1.34 -5.26 -8.81
N HIS A 193 -2.62 -5.42 -9.07
CA HIS A 193 -3.25 -6.69 -9.46
C HIS A 193 -3.34 -7.77 -8.37
N LEU A 194 -2.91 -7.50 -7.13
CA LEU A 194 -3.12 -8.40 -5.99
C LEU A 194 -4.45 -8.07 -5.30
N ASP A 195 -5.14 -9.10 -4.83
CA ASP A 195 -6.27 -8.92 -3.92
C ASP A 195 -5.79 -8.73 -2.46
N ILE A 196 -6.69 -8.31 -1.59
CA ILE A 196 -6.37 -7.95 -0.21
C ILE A 196 -5.69 -9.12 0.54
N GLU A 197 -6.13 -10.37 0.32
CA GLU A 197 -5.56 -11.55 0.96
C GLU A 197 -4.12 -11.81 0.47
N SER A 198 -3.89 -11.70 -0.83
CA SER A 198 -2.55 -11.84 -1.43
C SER A 198 -1.60 -10.72 -0.98
N ILE A 199 -2.11 -9.48 -0.81
CA ILE A 199 -1.32 -8.36 -0.26
C ILE A 199 -0.89 -8.68 1.17
N GLN A 200 -1.82 -9.14 2.03
CA GLN A 200 -1.49 -9.50 3.42
C GLN A 200 -0.50 -10.66 3.49
N TRP A 201 -0.64 -11.65 2.62
CA TRP A 201 0.32 -12.74 2.53
C TRP A 201 1.71 -12.25 2.12
N LEU A 202 1.79 -11.36 1.13
CA LEU A 202 3.05 -10.75 0.68
C LEU A 202 3.70 -9.89 1.79
N GLU A 203 2.90 -9.12 2.55
CA GLU A 203 3.35 -8.38 3.74
C GLU A 203 4.04 -9.33 4.73
N ASN A 204 3.38 -10.44 5.08
CA ASN A 204 3.91 -11.44 5.98
C ASN A 204 5.18 -12.11 5.44
N PHE A 205 5.20 -12.43 4.14
CA PHE A 205 6.37 -13.02 3.49
C PHE A 205 7.59 -12.08 3.57
N ILE A 206 7.41 -10.81 3.19
CA ILE A 206 8.47 -9.80 3.29
C ILE A 206 8.91 -9.63 4.75
N ALA A 207 7.96 -9.58 5.68
CA ALA A 207 8.25 -9.38 7.10
C ALA A 207 9.04 -10.54 7.74
N THR A 208 8.87 -11.77 7.26
CA THR A 208 9.43 -12.97 7.92
C THR A 208 10.59 -13.60 7.15
N ARG A 209 10.59 -13.55 5.82
CA ARG A 209 11.48 -14.35 4.97
C ARG A 209 12.43 -13.55 4.10
N ALA A 210 12.05 -12.34 3.67
CA ALA A 210 12.91 -11.55 2.79
C ALA A 210 14.13 -11.00 3.55
N ASN A 211 15.28 -10.99 2.86
CA ASN A 211 16.50 -10.35 3.34
C ASN A 211 16.40 -8.82 3.18
N ALA A 212 17.22 -8.20 2.34
CA ALA A 212 17.07 -6.78 2.03
C ALA A 212 15.97 -6.57 0.97
N VAL A 213 15.14 -5.54 1.16
CA VAL A 213 14.07 -5.18 0.23
C VAL A 213 14.13 -3.70 -0.09
N ILE A 214 14.04 -3.36 -1.38
CA ILE A 214 13.80 -1.99 -1.84
C ILE A 214 12.45 -2.00 -2.56
N LEU A 215 11.50 -1.26 -2.01
CA LEU A 215 10.11 -1.28 -2.41
C LEU A 215 9.66 0.07 -2.95
N VAL A 216 9.07 0.08 -4.13
CA VAL A 216 8.27 1.20 -4.65
C VAL A 216 6.82 0.75 -4.63
N SER A 217 5.95 1.48 -3.94
CA SER A 217 4.51 1.23 -3.96
C SER A 217 3.71 2.51 -3.69
N HIS A 218 2.48 2.53 -4.17
CA HIS A 218 1.48 3.55 -3.88
C HIS A 218 0.44 3.09 -2.84
N ASP A 219 0.64 1.93 -2.22
CA ASP A 219 -0.13 1.44 -1.07
C ASP A 219 0.62 1.79 0.24
N ARG A 220 0.13 2.83 0.95
CA ARG A 220 0.75 3.33 2.18
C ARG A 220 0.73 2.29 3.30
N ALA A 221 -0.37 1.53 3.43
CA ALA A 221 -0.50 0.49 4.45
C ALA A 221 0.55 -0.60 4.22
N PHE A 222 0.71 -1.05 2.97
CA PHE A 222 1.72 -2.01 2.57
C PHE A 222 3.14 -1.52 2.87
N ILE A 223 3.48 -0.29 2.48
CA ILE A 223 4.78 0.31 2.78
C ILE A 223 5.01 0.35 4.30
N ASN A 224 4.07 0.89 5.05
CA ASN A 224 4.21 1.08 6.49
C ASN A 224 4.36 -0.24 7.26
N ASN A 225 3.71 -1.32 6.78
CA ASN A 225 3.78 -2.65 7.39
C ASN A 225 5.07 -3.40 7.03
N THR A 226 5.66 -3.11 5.86
CA THR A 226 6.80 -3.90 5.35
C THR A 226 8.15 -3.22 5.48
N THR A 227 8.20 -1.88 5.62
CA THR A 227 9.46 -1.12 5.62
C THR A 227 9.73 -0.41 6.95
N PHE A 228 11.01 -0.19 7.25
CA PHE A 228 11.47 0.51 8.46
C PHE A 228 12.37 1.71 8.15
N ARG A 229 12.66 1.93 6.87
CA ARG A 229 13.50 3.00 6.37
C ARG A 229 12.86 3.56 5.10
N THR A 230 12.80 4.88 5.00
CA THR A 230 12.19 5.56 3.85
C THR A 230 13.24 6.44 3.19
N ILE A 231 13.48 6.23 1.90
CA ILE A 231 14.35 7.07 1.08
C ILE A 231 13.47 7.87 0.13
N GLU A 232 13.49 9.19 0.28
CA GLU A 232 12.76 10.11 -0.59
C GLU A 232 13.66 10.62 -1.70
N ILE A 233 13.16 10.58 -2.94
CA ILE A 233 13.77 11.24 -4.09
C ILE A 233 13.02 12.54 -4.36
N GLU A 234 13.67 13.68 -4.21
CA GLU A 234 13.12 15.02 -4.44
C GLU A 234 14.14 15.91 -5.14
N LEU A 235 13.75 16.49 -6.29
CA LEU A 235 14.62 17.40 -7.09
C LEU A 235 16.02 16.83 -7.38
N GLY A 236 16.09 15.56 -7.76
CA GLY A 236 17.36 14.88 -8.07
C GLY A 236 18.22 14.50 -6.88
N LYS A 237 17.82 14.84 -5.66
CA LYS A 237 18.50 14.50 -4.40
C LYS A 237 17.76 13.43 -3.64
N ILE A 238 18.46 12.77 -2.70
CA ILE A 238 17.84 11.82 -1.79
C ILE A 238 17.85 12.33 -0.35
N TYR A 239 16.82 11.95 0.37
CA TYR A 239 16.69 12.16 1.81
C TYR A 239 16.40 10.83 2.48
N ASP A 240 17.27 10.40 3.37
CA ASP A 240 17.24 9.10 4.01
C ASP A 240 16.68 9.22 5.43
N TYR A 241 15.52 8.63 5.66
CA TYR A 241 14.83 8.61 6.94
C TYR A 241 14.81 7.19 7.50
N LYS A 242 15.46 6.98 8.64
CA LYS A 242 15.49 5.68 9.34
C LYS A 242 14.24 5.47 10.18
N VAL A 243 13.07 5.69 9.58
CA VAL A 243 11.75 5.60 10.20
C VAL A 243 10.75 4.98 9.25
N LYS A 244 9.61 4.52 9.78
CA LYS A 244 8.47 4.02 9.01
C LYS A 244 7.82 5.14 8.19
N TYR A 245 7.03 4.75 7.19
CA TYR A 245 6.41 5.67 6.27
C TYR A 245 5.53 6.74 6.95
N ASN A 246 4.72 6.36 7.94
CA ASN A 246 3.85 7.32 8.64
C ASN A 246 4.63 8.40 9.39
N GLU A 247 5.72 8.03 10.05
CA GLU A 247 6.60 8.98 10.74
C GLU A 247 7.35 9.86 9.72
N TYR A 248 7.80 9.26 8.60
CA TYR A 248 8.41 10.00 7.50
C TYR A 248 7.50 11.13 6.99
N VAL A 249 6.20 10.87 6.81
CA VAL A 249 5.25 11.89 6.32
C VAL A 249 5.24 13.12 7.23
N GLN A 250 5.32 12.92 8.56
CA GLN A 250 5.38 14.02 9.53
C GLN A 250 6.72 14.77 9.43
N LEU A 251 7.84 14.04 9.45
CA LEU A 251 9.17 14.64 9.34
C LEU A 251 9.35 15.41 8.02
N ARG A 252 8.81 14.86 6.93
CA ARG A 252 8.78 15.55 5.63
C ARG A 252 8.03 16.87 5.71
N LYS A 253 6.88 16.89 6.36
CA LYS A 253 6.08 18.12 6.54
C LYS A 253 6.87 19.18 7.30
N GLU A 254 7.50 18.80 8.40
CA GLU A 254 8.34 19.71 9.21
C GLU A 254 9.54 20.25 8.41
N ARG A 255 10.26 19.38 7.69
CA ARG A 255 11.37 19.77 6.82
C ARG A 255 10.89 20.78 5.77
N ARG A 256 9.75 20.52 5.14
CA ARG A 256 9.19 21.38 4.12
C ARG A 256 8.80 22.75 4.65
N GLU A 257 8.20 22.82 5.84
CA GLU A 257 7.90 24.09 6.50
C GLU A 257 9.19 24.90 6.79
N GLN A 258 10.25 24.22 7.21
CA GLN A 258 11.55 24.88 7.42
C GLN A 258 12.14 25.38 6.09
N GLN A 259 12.09 24.57 5.02
CA GLN A 259 12.56 24.99 3.69
C GLN A 259 11.77 26.18 3.15
N LEU A 260 10.43 26.18 3.32
CA LEU A 260 9.58 27.29 2.87
C LEU A 260 9.93 28.59 3.61
N ARG A 261 10.07 28.52 4.94
CA ARG A 261 10.50 29.68 5.74
C ARG A 261 11.89 30.20 5.33
N ALA A 262 12.83 29.27 5.04
CA ALA A 262 14.17 29.62 4.57
C ALA A 262 14.10 30.30 3.18
N TYR A 263 13.26 29.76 2.28
CA TYR A 263 13.01 30.34 0.96
C TYR A 263 12.40 31.75 1.06
N GLU A 264 11.34 31.95 1.83
CA GLU A 264 10.72 33.26 2.03
C GLU A 264 11.72 34.29 2.60
N ASN A 265 12.52 33.87 3.58
CA ASN A 265 13.57 34.72 4.15
C ASN A 265 14.65 35.05 3.11
N GLN A 266 15.03 34.08 2.26
CA GLN A 266 15.97 34.32 1.18
C GLN A 266 15.41 35.29 0.14
N GLN A 267 14.15 35.06 -0.31
CA GLN A 267 13.46 35.93 -1.28
C GLN A 267 13.37 37.37 -0.76
N LYS A 268 13.05 37.56 0.52
CA LYS A 268 13.02 38.89 1.13
C LYS A 268 14.40 39.57 1.10
N LYS A 269 15.46 38.83 1.45
CA LYS A 269 16.83 39.37 1.38
C LYS A 269 17.26 39.70 -0.04
N LEU A 270 16.89 38.89 -1.03
CA LEU A 270 17.14 39.14 -2.44
C LEU A 270 16.43 40.40 -2.90
N ALA A 271 15.12 40.52 -2.61
CA ALA A 271 14.33 41.70 -2.97
C ALA A 271 14.87 42.98 -2.32
N ASP A 272 15.25 42.95 -1.03
CA ASP A 272 15.88 44.09 -0.35
C ASP A 272 17.23 44.47 -0.99
N THR A 273 18.00 43.47 -1.44
CA THR A 273 19.31 43.71 -2.11
C THR A 273 19.09 44.27 -3.50
N GLU A 274 18.15 43.74 -4.26
CA GLU A 274 17.76 44.24 -5.60
C GLU A 274 17.22 45.67 -5.51
N ALA A 275 16.33 45.96 -4.57
CA ALA A 275 15.82 47.30 -4.33
C ALA A 275 16.95 48.31 -3.96
N PHE A 276 17.94 47.87 -3.14
CA PHE A 276 19.11 48.69 -2.83
C PHE A 276 19.92 48.94 -4.09
N ILE A 277 20.20 47.96 -4.93
CA ILE A 277 20.94 48.08 -6.18
C ILE A 277 20.24 49.06 -7.11
N GLU A 278 18.94 48.92 -7.30
CA GLU A 278 18.14 49.79 -8.19
C GLU A 278 18.13 51.23 -7.70
N ARG A 279 17.92 51.46 -6.40
CA ARG A 279 17.89 52.80 -5.80
C ARG A 279 19.23 53.56 -5.87
N PHE A 280 20.35 52.82 -5.81
CA PHE A 280 21.67 53.42 -5.76
C PHE A 280 22.54 53.22 -7.01
N ARG A 281 22.01 52.57 -8.05
CA ARG A 281 22.71 52.20 -9.30
C ARG A 281 23.41 53.39 -9.98
N TYR A 282 22.77 54.55 -9.92
CA TYR A 282 23.26 55.77 -10.60
C TYR A 282 24.01 56.74 -9.69
N LYS A 283 24.24 56.40 -8.42
CA LYS A 283 24.98 57.27 -7.48
C LYS A 283 26.46 56.91 -7.44
N ALA A 284 27.34 57.78 -7.98
CA ALA A 284 28.78 57.55 -8.04
C ALA A 284 29.40 57.22 -6.68
N THR A 285 28.96 57.87 -5.59
CA THR A 285 29.45 57.65 -4.22
C THR A 285 29.11 56.25 -3.66
N LYS A 286 28.20 55.52 -4.27
CA LYS A 286 27.77 54.19 -3.85
C LYS A 286 28.15 53.07 -4.82
N ALA A 287 28.86 53.38 -5.92
CA ALA A 287 29.21 52.46 -6.99
C ALA A 287 29.93 51.19 -6.49
N VAL A 288 30.88 51.31 -5.58
CA VAL A 288 31.62 50.18 -5.01
C VAL A 288 30.71 49.27 -4.17
N GLN A 289 29.81 49.85 -3.40
CA GLN A 289 28.84 49.09 -2.58
C GLN A 289 27.81 48.36 -3.46
N VAL A 290 27.36 49.01 -4.53
CA VAL A 290 26.42 48.40 -5.51
C VAL A 290 27.09 47.23 -6.22
N GLN A 291 28.32 47.39 -6.71
CA GLN A 291 29.05 46.30 -7.36
C GLN A 291 29.33 45.13 -6.40
N SER A 292 29.66 45.39 -5.14
CA SER A 292 29.85 44.35 -4.14
C SER A 292 28.56 43.56 -3.92
N ARG A 293 27.39 44.24 -3.84
CA ARG A 293 26.11 43.58 -3.68
C ARG A 293 25.66 42.80 -4.92
N ILE A 294 25.95 43.28 -6.13
CA ILE A 294 25.70 42.51 -7.37
C ILE A 294 26.50 41.22 -7.34
N LYS A 295 27.81 41.28 -7.03
CA LYS A 295 28.65 40.07 -6.90
C LYS A 295 28.19 39.12 -5.80
N GLN A 296 27.62 39.63 -4.71
CA GLN A 296 27.01 38.79 -3.67
C GLN A 296 25.75 38.11 -4.20
N LEU A 297 24.91 38.83 -4.94
CA LEU A 297 23.65 38.30 -5.51
C LEU A 297 23.93 37.23 -6.56
N GLU A 298 24.96 37.36 -7.38
CA GLU A 298 25.43 36.38 -8.35
C GLU A 298 25.95 35.07 -7.70
N LYS A 299 26.44 35.15 -6.46
CA LYS A 299 26.97 33.99 -5.71
C LYS A 299 25.95 33.30 -4.83
N VAL A 300 24.74 33.84 -4.71
CA VAL A 300 23.70 33.25 -3.86
C VAL A 300 23.15 32.03 -4.57
N GLU A 301 23.36 30.87 -3.99
CA GLU A 301 22.62 29.66 -4.36
C GLU A 301 21.15 29.84 -4.00
N ARG A 302 20.29 29.82 -4.99
CA ARG A 302 18.86 29.97 -4.79
C ARG A 302 18.29 28.68 -4.20
N ILE A 303 17.56 28.81 -3.09
CA ILE A 303 16.84 27.68 -2.49
C ILE A 303 15.71 27.32 -3.44
N GLU A 304 15.77 26.14 -4.01
CA GLU A 304 14.68 25.55 -4.78
C GLU A 304 13.70 24.91 -3.79
N VAL A 305 12.47 25.33 -3.84
CA VAL A 305 11.38 24.72 -3.09
C VAL A 305 10.45 24.10 -4.12
N ASP A 306 10.19 22.81 -3.95
CA ASP A 306 9.22 22.14 -4.79
C ASP A 306 7.85 22.81 -4.64
N GLU A 307 7.23 23.18 -5.77
CA GLU A 307 5.94 23.87 -5.75
C GLU A 307 4.93 23.09 -4.92
N VAL A 308 4.43 23.75 -3.88
CA VAL A 308 3.35 23.23 -3.07
C VAL A 308 2.07 23.40 -3.88
N ASP A 309 1.68 22.38 -4.54
CA ASP A 309 0.32 22.29 -5.01
C ASP A 309 -0.61 22.08 -3.79
N THR A 310 -0.85 23.13 -3.06
CA THR A 310 -1.72 23.16 -1.88
C THR A 310 -3.19 23.32 -2.25
N ALA A 311 -3.55 23.27 -3.50
CA ALA A 311 -4.93 23.31 -3.90
C ALA A 311 -5.64 22.05 -3.36
N MET A 312 -6.17 22.15 -2.12
CA MET A 312 -7.31 21.31 -1.73
C MET A 312 -8.40 21.58 -2.76
N LEU A 313 -8.52 20.64 -3.68
CA LEU A 313 -9.50 20.77 -4.74
C LEU A 313 -10.87 20.54 -4.11
N ASN A 314 -11.62 21.60 -3.86
CA ASN A 314 -13.06 21.52 -3.59
C ASN A 314 -13.76 21.16 -4.90
N LEU A 315 -13.68 19.86 -5.28
CA LEU A 315 -14.42 19.35 -6.41
C LEU A 315 -15.91 19.36 -6.06
N LYS A 316 -16.67 20.23 -6.72
CA LYS A 316 -18.12 20.21 -6.63
C LYS A 316 -18.64 19.40 -7.83
N PHE A 317 -19.26 18.27 -7.53
CA PHE A 317 -19.94 17.52 -8.57
C PHE A 317 -21.05 18.33 -9.22
N PRO A 318 -21.28 18.21 -10.53
CA PRO A 318 -22.40 18.85 -11.17
C PRO A 318 -23.72 18.33 -10.57
N PRO A 319 -24.73 19.20 -10.41
CA PRO A 319 -26.02 18.79 -9.86
C PRO A 319 -26.65 17.71 -10.73
N ALA A 320 -26.92 16.56 -10.16
CA ALA A 320 -27.60 15.46 -10.80
C ALA A 320 -29.06 15.35 -10.32
N PRO A 321 -29.97 14.83 -11.16
CA PRO A 321 -31.34 14.56 -10.72
C PRO A 321 -31.35 13.59 -9.55
N ARG A 322 -32.23 13.79 -8.57
CA ARG A 322 -32.34 12.92 -7.40
C ARG A 322 -32.85 11.53 -7.81
N SER A 323 -32.13 10.47 -7.48
CA SER A 323 -32.56 9.09 -7.70
C SER A 323 -33.66 8.65 -6.73
N GLY A 324 -34.33 7.54 -7.03
CA GLY A 324 -35.21 6.84 -6.10
C GLY A 324 -34.49 6.41 -4.81
N SER A 325 -35.23 5.92 -3.82
CA SER A 325 -34.68 5.49 -2.52
C SER A 325 -33.77 4.26 -2.62
N TYR A 326 -33.98 3.44 -3.63
CA TYR A 326 -33.25 2.18 -3.89
C TYR A 326 -32.64 2.24 -5.30
N PRO A 327 -31.43 2.77 -5.47
CA PRO A 327 -30.78 2.84 -6.77
C PRO A 327 -30.49 1.49 -7.41
N VAL A 328 -30.18 0.46 -6.62
CA VAL A 328 -29.93 -0.91 -7.10
C VAL A 328 -30.64 -1.89 -6.20
N ILE A 329 -31.43 -2.78 -6.79
CA ILE A 329 -32.12 -3.90 -6.15
C ILE A 329 -31.70 -5.17 -6.85
N CYS A 330 -31.16 -6.13 -6.10
CA CYS A 330 -30.70 -7.42 -6.56
C CYS A 330 -31.43 -8.50 -5.76
N GLU A 331 -32.23 -9.36 -6.43
CA GLU A 331 -33.03 -10.42 -5.82
C GLU A 331 -32.72 -11.75 -6.51
N GLU A 332 -32.13 -12.69 -5.78
CA GLU A 332 -31.80 -14.05 -6.23
C GLU A 332 -31.05 -14.10 -7.58
N VAL A 333 -30.10 -13.17 -7.77
CA VAL A 333 -29.35 -13.07 -9.03
C VAL A 333 -28.28 -14.13 -9.09
N ALA A 334 -28.23 -14.89 -10.20
CA ALA A 334 -27.17 -15.85 -10.47
C ALA A 334 -26.63 -15.70 -11.88
N LYS A 335 -25.31 -15.90 -12.04
CA LYS A 335 -24.62 -15.81 -13.34
C LYS A 335 -23.69 -16.98 -13.56
N ARG A 336 -23.79 -17.54 -14.79
CA ARG A 336 -22.91 -18.62 -15.27
C ARG A 336 -22.29 -18.23 -16.62
N TYR A 337 -21.13 -18.76 -16.90
CA TYR A 337 -20.52 -18.78 -18.23
C TYR A 337 -20.31 -20.24 -18.65
N GLY A 338 -21.18 -20.76 -19.53
CA GLY A 338 -21.23 -22.20 -19.78
C GLY A 338 -21.51 -22.97 -18.50
N ASP A 339 -20.65 -23.93 -18.16
CA ASP A 339 -20.76 -24.74 -16.93
C ASP A 339 -20.15 -24.04 -15.69
N HIS A 340 -19.43 -22.93 -15.89
CA HIS A 340 -18.75 -22.23 -14.81
C HIS A 340 -19.72 -21.27 -14.09
N LEU A 341 -20.06 -21.58 -12.83
CA LEU A 341 -20.87 -20.72 -11.97
C LEU A 341 -19.97 -19.62 -11.37
N ILE A 342 -20.36 -18.36 -11.56
CA ILE A 342 -19.63 -17.20 -11.03
C ILE A 342 -20.19 -16.82 -9.64
N PHE A 343 -21.51 -16.61 -9.56
CA PHE A 343 -22.19 -16.36 -8.30
C PHE A 343 -23.62 -16.86 -8.38
N ASP A 344 -24.18 -17.20 -7.22
CA ASP A 344 -25.53 -17.76 -7.07
C ASP A 344 -26.27 -17.10 -5.90
N HIS A 345 -27.59 -16.96 -6.03
CA HIS A 345 -28.49 -16.42 -5.00
C HIS A 345 -28.04 -15.07 -4.41
N VAL A 346 -27.55 -14.16 -5.26
CA VAL A 346 -27.10 -12.84 -4.81
C VAL A 346 -28.32 -11.96 -4.54
N THR A 347 -28.48 -11.56 -3.27
CA THR A 347 -29.60 -10.71 -2.83
C THR A 347 -29.09 -9.59 -1.96
N PHE A 348 -29.26 -8.34 -2.43
CA PHE A 348 -28.96 -7.13 -1.65
C PHE A 348 -29.70 -5.92 -2.22
N THR A 349 -29.79 -4.88 -1.40
CA THR A 349 -30.39 -3.59 -1.79
C THR A 349 -29.47 -2.46 -1.37
N ILE A 350 -29.11 -1.62 -2.32
CA ILE A 350 -28.32 -0.41 -2.06
C ILE A 350 -29.26 0.79 -1.91
N HIS A 351 -29.12 1.54 -0.82
CA HIS A 351 -29.90 2.73 -0.56
C HIS A 351 -29.24 3.96 -1.19
N ARG A 352 -30.05 4.97 -1.46
CA ARG A 352 -29.54 6.26 -1.95
C ARG A 352 -28.61 6.89 -0.92
N GLY A 353 -27.43 7.30 -1.39
CA GLY A 353 -26.39 7.90 -0.56
C GLY A 353 -25.45 6.88 0.09
N ASP A 354 -25.75 5.56 -0.02
CA ASP A 354 -24.82 4.53 0.45
C ASP A 354 -23.51 4.59 -0.34
N LYS A 355 -22.40 4.44 0.37
CA LYS A 355 -21.08 4.25 -0.21
C LYS A 355 -20.59 2.85 0.16
N VAL A 356 -20.60 1.94 -0.81
CA VAL A 356 -20.37 0.52 -0.59
C VAL A 356 -19.13 0.04 -1.32
N ALA A 357 -18.40 -0.91 -0.72
CA ALA A 357 -17.27 -1.59 -1.35
C ALA A 357 -17.64 -3.01 -1.76
N PHE A 358 -17.23 -3.42 -2.97
CA PHE A 358 -17.21 -4.80 -3.41
C PHE A 358 -15.80 -5.34 -3.25
N VAL A 359 -15.61 -6.30 -2.35
CA VAL A 359 -14.31 -6.90 -2.04
C VAL A 359 -14.35 -8.41 -2.23
N GLY A 360 -13.21 -9.05 -2.39
CA GLY A 360 -13.08 -10.50 -2.59
C GLY A 360 -11.92 -10.80 -3.52
N LYS A 361 -11.59 -12.08 -3.69
CA LYS A 361 -10.52 -12.54 -4.58
C LYS A 361 -10.73 -12.13 -6.03
N ASN A 362 -9.66 -12.09 -6.78
CA ASN A 362 -9.77 -11.86 -8.22
C ASN A 362 -10.42 -13.07 -8.89
N GLY A 363 -11.39 -12.80 -9.78
CA GLY A 363 -12.17 -13.84 -10.45
C GLY A 363 -13.51 -14.20 -9.78
N GLU A 364 -13.79 -13.73 -8.56
CA GLU A 364 -15.04 -14.02 -7.81
C GLU A 364 -16.28 -13.25 -8.34
N GLY A 365 -16.18 -12.60 -9.50
CA GLY A 365 -17.33 -12.03 -10.19
C GLY A 365 -17.69 -10.58 -9.84
N LYS A 366 -16.85 -9.82 -9.11
CA LYS A 366 -17.09 -8.40 -8.78
C LYS A 366 -17.44 -7.57 -10.01
N SER A 367 -16.52 -7.51 -10.98
CA SER A 367 -16.73 -6.75 -12.24
C SER A 367 -17.84 -7.35 -13.12
N THR A 368 -18.12 -8.66 -12.99
CA THR A 368 -19.26 -9.30 -13.68
C THR A 368 -20.57 -8.78 -13.14
N LEU A 369 -20.73 -8.68 -11.82
CA LEU A 369 -21.93 -8.12 -11.22
C LEU A 369 -22.09 -6.63 -11.55
N VAL A 370 -21.01 -5.86 -11.53
CA VAL A 370 -21.01 -4.46 -11.99
C VAL A 370 -21.53 -4.36 -13.43
N LYS A 371 -21.07 -5.20 -14.36
CA LYS A 371 -21.53 -5.22 -15.75
C LYS A 371 -23.01 -5.65 -15.87
N CYS A 372 -23.50 -6.52 -14.99
CA CYS A 372 -24.93 -6.82 -14.91
C CYS A 372 -25.73 -5.60 -14.45
N ILE A 373 -25.26 -4.85 -13.44
CA ILE A 373 -25.88 -3.59 -12.96
C ILE A 373 -25.90 -2.54 -14.08
N MET A 374 -24.82 -2.47 -14.87
CA MET A 374 -24.72 -1.57 -16.04
C MET A 374 -25.67 -1.96 -17.20
N GLY A 375 -26.19 -3.18 -17.20
CA GLY A 375 -26.96 -3.71 -18.32
C GLY A 375 -26.11 -4.13 -19.52
N GLU A 376 -24.78 -4.23 -19.36
CA GLU A 376 -23.88 -4.78 -20.39
C GLU A 376 -24.02 -6.29 -20.53
N ILE A 377 -24.32 -6.97 -19.42
CA ILE A 377 -24.59 -8.41 -19.35
C ILE A 377 -26.04 -8.60 -18.93
N ASN A 378 -26.87 -9.14 -19.83
CA ASN A 378 -28.29 -9.40 -19.58
C ASN A 378 -28.59 -10.90 -19.43
N ASP A 379 -27.61 -11.76 -19.63
CA ASP A 379 -27.71 -13.21 -19.49
C ASP A 379 -27.39 -13.61 -18.03
N TYR A 380 -28.38 -13.46 -17.15
CA TYR A 380 -28.36 -13.87 -15.74
C TYR A 380 -29.77 -14.31 -15.31
N THR A 381 -29.89 -15.08 -14.25
CA THR A 381 -31.16 -15.45 -13.63
C THR A 381 -31.43 -14.57 -12.42
N GLY A 382 -32.70 -14.52 -11.96
CA GLY A 382 -33.10 -13.64 -10.87
C GLY A 382 -33.54 -12.26 -11.36
N LYS A 383 -33.64 -11.31 -10.43
CA LYS A 383 -34.16 -9.97 -10.72
C LYS A 383 -33.15 -8.92 -10.30
N LEU A 384 -32.67 -8.15 -11.26
CA LEU A 384 -31.82 -6.99 -11.03
C LEU A 384 -32.52 -5.76 -11.60
N GLN A 385 -32.78 -4.77 -10.75
CA GLN A 385 -33.51 -3.57 -11.13
C GLN A 385 -32.76 -2.31 -10.69
N LEU A 386 -32.67 -1.36 -11.61
CA LEU A 386 -32.28 0.00 -11.30
C LEU A 386 -33.50 0.79 -10.83
N GLY A 387 -33.30 1.61 -9.81
CA GLY A 387 -34.31 2.50 -9.27
C GLY A 387 -34.73 3.58 -10.26
N HIS A 388 -35.79 4.30 -9.90
CA HIS A 388 -36.29 5.41 -10.70
C HIS A 388 -35.24 6.53 -10.84
N ASN A 389 -35.09 7.05 -12.03
CA ASN A 389 -34.23 8.21 -12.35
C ASN A 389 -32.74 8.01 -11.99
N VAL A 390 -32.25 6.76 -12.04
CA VAL A 390 -30.82 6.46 -11.84
C VAL A 390 -30.03 6.82 -13.10
N LYS A 391 -29.00 7.67 -12.91
CA LYS A 391 -28.00 7.98 -13.95
C LYS A 391 -26.67 7.44 -13.48
N ILE A 392 -26.15 6.43 -14.18
CA ILE A 392 -24.92 5.74 -13.83
C ILE A 392 -23.73 6.44 -14.47
N GLY A 393 -22.71 6.72 -13.65
CA GLY A 393 -21.36 6.99 -14.12
C GLY A 393 -20.49 5.78 -13.81
N TYR A 394 -19.90 5.20 -14.83
CA TYR A 394 -19.06 4.01 -14.67
C TYR A 394 -17.62 4.29 -15.07
N PHE A 395 -16.71 3.90 -14.19
CA PHE A 395 -15.29 3.90 -14.49
C PHE A 395 -14.78 2.47 -14.56
N ALA A 396 -14.45 2.03 -15.77
CA ALA A 396 -13.84 0.74 -16.03
C ALA A 396 -12.35 0.90 -16.34
N GLN A 397 -11.61 -0.17 -16.13
CA GLN A 397 -10.19 -0.25 -16.45
C GLN A 397 -9.86 0.11 -17.92
N ASN A 398 -10.80 -0.06 -18.84
CA ASN A 398 -10.64 0.20 -20.29
C ASN A 398 -11.18 1.56 -20.77
N GLN A 399 -11.73 2.41 -19.90
CA GLN A 399 -12.31 3.69 -20.30
C GLN A 399 -11.32 4.69 -20.87
N ALA A 400 -10.04 4.53 -20.58
CA ALA A 400 -8.97 5.31 -21.20
C ALA A 400 -8.95 5.21 -22.75
N GLN A 401 -9.48 4.12 -23.32
CA GLN A 401 -9.57 3.90 -24.78
C GLN A 401 -10.71 4.67 -25.45
N LEU A 402 -11.69 5.15 -24.68
CA LEU A 402 -12.85 5.89 -25.18
C LEU A 402 -12.59 7.40 -25.33
N LEU A 403 -11.40 7.86 -24.95
CA LEU A 403 -11.02 9.27 -25.09
C LEU A 403 -10.70 9.59 -26.56
N ASN A 404 -11.10 10.79 -26.99
CA ASN A 404 -10.75 11.27 -28.33
C ASN A 404 -9.26 11.66 -28.39
N GLU A 405 -8.49 10.89 -29.14
CA GLU A 405 -7.03 11.04 -29.23
C GLU A 405 -6.57 12.36 -29.87
N ASN A 406 -7.44 13.04 -30.61
CA ASN A 406 -7.12 14.27 -31.34
C ASN A 406 -7.23 15.53 -30.46
N LEU A 407 -8.00 15.47 -29.39
CA LEU A 407 -8.16 16.58 -28.43
C LEU A 407 -6.95 16.71 -27.52
N THR A 408 -6.76 17.91 -26.98
CA THR A 408 -5.84 18.15 -25.86
C THR A 408 -6.49 17.70 -24.55
N VAL A 409 -5.66 17.55 -23.51
CA VAL A 409 -6.12 17.26 -22.15
C VAL A 409 -7.14 18.33 -21.70
N PHE A 410 -6.82 19.60 -21.91
CA PHE A 410 -7.70 20.72 -21.58
C PHE A 410 -9.04 20.65 -22.34
N GLU A 411 -9.00 20.52 -23.65
CA GLU A 411 -10.22 20.43 -24.48
C GLU A 411 -11.11 19.27 -24.08
N THR A 412 -10.53 18.11 -23.74
CA THR A 412 -11.29 16.92 -23.30
C THR A 412 -12.13 17.21 -22.05
N ILE A 413 -11.61 18.01 -21.13
CA ILE A 413 -12.30 18.38 -19.89
C ILE A 413 -13.24 19.58 -20.10
N ASP A 414 -12.84 20.59 -20.89
CA ASP A 414 -13.68 21.75 -21.20
C ASP A 414 -15.00 21.36 -21.90
N TYR A 415 -14.98 20.28 -22.68
CA TYR A 415 -16.17 19.76 -23.38
C TYR A 415 -17.26 19.23 -22.40
N VAL A 416 -16.84 18.74 -21.22
CA VAL A 416 -17.76 18.13 -20.23
C VAL A 416 -18.04 19.08 -19.07
N ALA A 417 -17.10 19.97 -18.75
CA ALA A 417 -17.22 20.88 -17.62
C ALA A 417 -18.37 21.87 -17.80
N GLN A 418 -19.21 22.00 -16.74
CA GLN A 418 -20.37 22.90 -16.72
C GLN A 418 -20.28 23.91 -15.58
N GLY A 419 -20.87 25.09 -15.75
CA GLY A 419 -20.97 26.11 -14.71
C GLY A 419 -19.61 26.56 -14.16
N ASP A 420 -19.54 26.70 -12.83
CA ASP A 420 -18.34 27.18 -12.12
C ASP A 420 -17.12 26.28 -12.27
N MET A 421 -17.33 24.99 -12.57
CA MET A 421 -16.22 24.04 -12.79
C MET A 421 -15.40 24.36 -14.01
N ARG A 422 -16.00 25.00 -15.02
CA ARG A 422 -15.29 25.44 -16.22
C ARG A 422 -14.19 26.46 -15.91
N LEU A 423 -14.39 27.29 -14.91
CA LEU A 423 -13.39 28.27 -14.44
C LEU A 423 -12.22 27.61 -13.67
N LYS A 424 -12.45 26.39 -13.15
CA LYS A 424 -11.50 25.65 -12.30
C LYS A 424 -10.82 24.48 -13.01
N ILE A 425 -10.97 24.36 -14.33
CA ILE A 425 -10.42 23.24 -15.11
C ILE A 425 -8.90 23.12 -14.90
N ARG A 426 -8.16 24.22 -14.90
CA ARG A 426 -6.70 24.20 -14.72
C ARG A 426 -6.30 23.74 -13.32
N ASP A 427 -7.03 24.13 -12.28
CA ASP A 427 -6.81 23.68 -10.89
C ASP A 427 -7.11 22.19 -10.77
N LEU A 428 -8.21 21.73 -11.38
CA LEU A 428 -8.59 20.33 -11.43
C LEU A 428 -7.53 19.49 -12.14
N LEU A 429 -7.09 19.92 -13.30
CA LEU A 429 -6.04 19.26 -14.07
C LEU A 429 -4.72 19.23 -13.28
N GLY A 430 -4.36 20.32 -12.61
CA GLY A 430 -3.19 20.40 -11.75
C GLY A 430 -3.22 19.40 -10.59
N ALA A 431 -4.39 19.26 -9.94
CA ALA A 431 -4.58 18.30 -8.84
C ALA A 431 -4.38 16.82 -9.27
N PHE A 432 -4.67 16.52 -10.53
CA PHE A 432 -4.42 15.21 -11.15
C PHE A 432 -3.13 15.17 -11.99
N MET A 433 -2.18 16.06 -11.73
CA MET A 433 -0.85 16.11 -12.36
C MET A 433 -0.85 16.44 -13.88
N PHE A 434 -1.83 17.20 -14.34
CA PHE A 434 -1.85 17.78 -15.70
C PHE A 434 -1.65 19.30 -15.66
N GLY A 435 -0.79 19.80 -14.75
CA GLY A 435 -0.47 21.22 -14.65
C GLY A 435 0.44 21.72 -15.76
N GLY A 436 0.42 23.04 -16.00
CA GLY A 436 1.28 23.72 -16.98
C GLY A 436 1.13 23.18 -18.40
N GLU A 437 2.25 22.93 -19.07
CA GLU A 437 2.28 22.43 -20.46
C GLU A 437 1.65 21.05 -20.66
N ALA A 438 1.47 20.27 -19.58
CA ALA A 438 0.85 18.96 -19.67
C ALA A 438 -0.63 19.07 -20.07
N SER A 439 -1.31 20.18 -19.74
CA SER A 439 -2.70 20.42 -20.13
C SER A 439 -2.90 20.61 -21.64
N ASP A 440 -1.88 21.03 -22.34
CA ASP A 440 -1.93 21.32 -23.78
C ASP A 440 -1.47 20.13 -24.64
N LYS A 441 -1.01 19.04 -24.00
CA LYS A 441 -0.66 17.79 -24.71
C LYS A 441 -1.90 17.15 -25.30
N LYS A 442 -1.75 16.55 -26.50
CA LYS A 442 -2.82 15.74 -27.09
C LYS A 442 -2.96 14.40 -26.38
N VAL A 443 -4.19 13.90 -26.27
CA VAL A 443 -4.51 12.62 -25.63
C VAL A 443 -3.70 11.45 -26.23
N LYS A 444 -3.41 11.46 -27.52
CA LYS A 444 -2.63 10.41 -28.21
C LYS A 444 -1.21 10.24 -27.70
N VAL A 445 -0.58 11.29 -27.11
CA VAL A 445 0.79 11.24 -26.61
C VAL A 445 0.87 10.91 -25.13
N LEU A 446 -0.27 10.77 -24.47
CA LEU A 446 -0.36 10.40 -23.06
C LEU A 446 -0.03 8.93 -22.84
N SER A 447 0.66 8.64 -21.75
CA SER A 447 0.83 7.26 -21.23
C SER A 447 -0.51 6.65 -20.82
N GLY A 448 -0.57 5.32 -20.69
CA GLY A 448 -1.78 4.63 -20.25
C GLY A 448 -2.32 5.14 -18.91
N GLY A 449 -1.45 5.36 -17.93
CA GLY A 449 -1.82 5.91 -16.63
C GLY A 449 -2.34 7.36 -16.69
N GLU A 450 -1.76 8.20 -17.57
CA GLU A 450 -2.26 9.56 -17.81
C GLU A 450 -3.63 9.54 -18.45
N ARG A 451 -3.85 8.69 -19.46
CA ARG A 451 -5.18 8.52 -20.08
C ARG A 451 -6.23 8.07 -19.06
N THR A 452 -5.87 7.15 -18.19
CA THR A 452 -6.75 6.66 -17.12
C THR A 452 -7.14 7.78 -16.15
N ARG A 453 -6.19 8.60 -15.72
CA ARG A 453 -6.46 9.78 -14.88
C ARG A 453 -7.37 10.79 -15.58
N LEU A 454 -7.12 11.07 -16.86
CA LEU A 454 -7.95 11.99 -17.63
C LEU A 454 -9.39 11.49 -17.79
N ALA A 455 -9.57 10.19 -18.04
CA ALA A 455 -10.90 9.57 -18.10
C ALA A 455 -11.64 9.67 -16.75
N MET A 456 -10.92 9.52 -15.63
CA MET A 456 -11.46 9.69 -14.29
C MET A 456 -11.95 11.13 -14.06
N ILE A 457 -11.13 12.13 -14.39
CA ILE A 457 -11.51 13.55 -14.26
C ILE A 457 -12.77 13.83 -15.07
N ARG A 458 -12.83 13.35 -16.31
CA ARG A 458 -14.00 13.50 -17.18
C ARG A 458 -15.26 12.94 -16.52
N LEU A 459 -15.19 11.72 -15.97
CA LEU A 459 -16.33 11.07 -15.32
C LEU A 459 -16.83 11.87 -14.10
N LEU A 460 -15.92 12.41 -13.29
CA LEU A 460 -16.26 13.19 -12.09
C LEU A 460 -17.01 14.51 -12.44
N LEU A 461 -16.97 14.96 -13.68
CA LEU A 461 -17.67 16.15 -14.18
C LEU A 461 -19.01 15.83 -14.85
N GLU A 462 -19.40 14.56 -14.97
CA GLU A 462 -20.69 14.15 -15.52
C GLU A 462 -21.80 14.23 -14.45
N PRO A 463 -23.03 14.68 -14.79
CA PRO A 463 -24.13 14.77 -13.84
C PRO A 463 -24.76 13.40 -13.56
N VAL A 464 -24.12 12.61 -12.73
CA VAL A 464 -24.50 11.24 -12.33
C VAL A 464 -24.97 11.20 -10.89
N ASN A 465 -25.82 10.23 -10.52
CA ASN A 465 -26.31 10.02 -9.16
C ASN A 465 -26.02 8.61 -8.60
N LEU A 466 -25.52 7.70 -9.44
CA LEU A 466 -24.91 6.43 -9.07
C LEU A 466 -23.53 6.36 -9.73
N LEU A 467 -22.48 6.39 -8.91
CA LEU A 467 -21.11 6.30 -9.35
C LEU A 467 -20.57 4.90 -9.08
N ILE A 468 -20.11 4.21 -10.12
CA ILE A 468 -19.50 2.89 -10.04
C ILE A 468 -18.05 3.00 -10.49
N LEU A 469 -17.13 2.67 -9.60
CA LEU A 469 -15.69 2.76 -9.85
C LEU A 469 -15.06 1.37 -9.68
N ASP A 470 -14.54 0.83 -10.78
CA ASP A 470 -13.88 -0.48 -10.81
C ASP A 470 -12.35 -0.27 -10.86
N GLU A 471 -11.68 -0.59 -9.76
CA GLU A 471 -10.25 -0.41 -9.50
C GLU A 471 -9.73 1.02 -9.84
N PRO A 472 -10.36 2.07 -9.27
CA PRO A 472 -10.03 3.46 -9.61
C PRO A 472 -8.65 3.90 -9.15
N THR A 473 -8.07 3.19 -8.19
CA THR A 473 -6.75 3.51 -7.59
C THR A 473 -5.57 3.00 -8.39
N ASN A 474 -5.80 2.09 -9.34
CA ASN A 474 -4.76 1.57 -10.21
C ASN A 474 -4.14 2.71 -11.04
N HIS A 475 -2.82 2.80 -11.07
CA HIS A 475 -2.04 3.82 -11.76
C HIS A 475 -2.19 5.26 -11.21
N LEU A 476 -2.88 5.45 -10.08
CA LEU A 476 -2.89 6.72 -9.36
C LEU A 476 -1.73 6.77 -8.36
N ASP A 477 -1.06 7.92 -8.31
CA ASP A 477 -0.13 8.20 -7.22
C ASP A 477 -0.89 8.52 -5.91
N MET A 478 -0.18 8.49 -4.80
CA MET A 478 -0.78 8.70 -3.47
C MET A 478 -1.58 10.00 -3.37
N ARG A 479 -1.13 11.05 -4.05
CA ARG A 479 -1.79 12.35 -4.03
C ARG A 479 -3.09 12.34 -4.83
N SER A 480 -3.06 11.81 -6.07
CA SER A 480 -4.27 11.67 -6.87
C SER A 480 -5.31 10.77 -6.21
N LYS A 481 -4.87 9.75 -5.45
CA LYS A 481 -5.76 8.93 -4.60
C LYS A 481 -6.45 9.76 -3.52
N ASP A 482 -5.71 10.62 -2.81
CA ASP A 482 -6.28 11.50 -1.78
C ASP A 482 -7.32 12.45 -2.39
N VAL A 483 -7.00 13.10 -3.51
CA VAL A 483 -7.93 13.98 -4.24
C VAL A 483 -9.20 13.23 -4.66
N LEU A 484 -9.06 12.03 -5.19
CA LEU A 484 -10.20 11.19 -5.58
C LEU A 484 -11.03 10.78 -4.35
N LYS A 485 -10.38 10.39 -3.26
CA LYS A 485 -11.03 10.01 -2.00
C LYS A 485 -11.87 11.17 -1.46
N ASP A 486 -11.32 12.38 -1.41
CA ASP A 486 -12.01 13.57 -0.96
C ASP A 486 -13.16 13.96 -1.88
N ALA A 487 -12.98 13.83 -3.20
CA ALA A 487 -14.04 14.02 -4.17
C ALA A 487 -15.21 13.05 -3.91
N ILE A 488 -14.94 11.75 -3.75
CA ILE A 488 -15.99 10.76 -3.50
C ILE A 488 -16.67 10.98 -2.14
N LYS A 489 -15.92 11.43 -1.12
CA LYS A 489 -16.53 11.83 0.17
C LYS A 489 -17.54 12.96 0.02
N ALA A 490 -17.23 13.95 -0.82
CA ALA A 490 -18.09 15.09 -1.08
C ALA A 490 -19.25 14.78 -2.05
N PHE A 491 -19.28 13.59 -2.65
CA PHE A 491 -20.35 13.20 -3.56
C PHE A 491 -21.62 12.81 -2.81
N ASP A 492 -22.74 13.47 -3.12
CA ASP A 492 -24.04 13.27 -2.47
C ASP A 492 -24.82 12.05 -3.03
N GLY A 493 -24.36 11.46 -4.13
CA GLY A 493 -24.98 10.29 -4.76
C GLY A 493 -24.57 8.98 -4.09
N THR A 494 -25.04 7.90 -4.68
CA THR A 494 -24.69 6.52 -4.29
C THR A 494 -23.40 6.09 -4.97
N VAL A 495 -22.52 5.38 -4.26
CA VAL A 495 -21.22 4.94 -4.79
C VAL A 495 -21.04 3.45 -4.59
N ILE A 496 -20.63 2.76 -5.65
CA ILE A 496 -20.14 1.37 -5.61
C ILE A 496 -18.65 1.39 -5.96
N LEU A 497 -17.82 0.92 -5.06
CA LEU A 497 -16.37 0.86 -5.22
C LEU A 497 -15.92 -0.60 -5.30
N VAL A 498 -15.28 -0.98 -6.39
CA VAL A 498 -14.51 -2.22 -6.46
C VAL A 498 -13.05 -1.82 -6.29
N SER A 499 -12.43 -2.14 -5.16
CA SER A 499 -11.03 -1.79 -4.92
C SER A 499 -10.37 -2.73 -3.91
N HIS A 500 -9.08 -2.93 -4.10
CA HIS A 500 -8.22 -3.68 -3.19
C HIS A 500 -7.37 -2.77 -2.29
N ASP A 501 -7.48 -1.45 -2.45
CA ASP A 501 -6.76 -0.45 -1.66
C ASP A 501 -7.49 -0.19 -0.34
N ARG A 502 -6.98 -0.79 0.74
CA ARG A 502 -7.57 -0.71 2.09
C ARG A 502 -7.65 0.72 2.62
N GLU A 503 -6.59 1.50 2.41
CA GLU A 503 -6.51 2.87 2.89
C GLU A 503 -7.43 3.82 2.10
N PHE A 504 -7.58 3.55 0.80
CA PHE A 504 -8.53 4.29 -0.01
C PHE A 504 -9.97 4.05 0.46
N LEU A 505 -10.33 2.79 0.76
CA LEU A 505 -11.67 2.42 1.24
C LEU A 505 -11.94 2.89 2.68
N ASP A 506 -10.91 3.06 3.51
CA ASP A 506 -11.03 3.45 4.91
C ASP A 506 -11.68 4.82 5.08
N GLY A 507 -12.72 4.90 5.93
CA GLY A 507 -13.52 6.11 6.16
C GLY A 507 -14.21 6.66 4.90
N LEU A 508 -14.36 5.83 3.86
CA LEU A 508 -15.10 6.15 2.64
C LEU A 508 -16.37 5.30 2.50
N VAL A 509 -16.32 4.05 2.95
CA VAL A 509 -17.44 3.10 2.84
C VAL A 509 -17.96 2.70 4.22
N ASP A 510 -19.28 2.53 4.29
CA ASP A 510 -20.01 2.14 5.51
C ASP A 510 -20.49 0.68 5.46
N LYS A 511 -20.43 0.05 4.28
CA LYS A 511 -20.83 -1.33 4.01
C LYS A 511 -19.85 -1.99 3.06
N VAL A 512 -19.55 -3.24 3.31
CA VAL A 512 -18.70 -4.08 2.48
C VAL A 512 -19.48 -5.30 2.02
N TYR A 513 -19.52 -5.53 0.71
CA TYR A 513 -20.04 -6.75 0.10
C TYR A 513 -18.87 -7.66 -0.24
N GLU A 514 -18.75 -8.76 0.46
CA GLU A 514 -17.73 -9.78 0.24
C GLU A 514 -18.17 -10.79 -0.81
N PHE A 515 -17.36 -10.90 -1.87
CA PHE A 515 -17.50 -11.91 -2.91
C PHE A 515 -16.59 -13.08 -2.57
N GLY A 516 -17.17 -14.27 -2.41
CA GLY A 516 -16.41 -15.49 -2.13
C GLY A 516 -17.31 -16.72 -2.16
N ASN A 517 -16.74 -17.84 -2.56
CA ASN A 517 -17.47 -19.12 -2.61
C ASN A 517 -18.80 -19.03 -3.41
N GLN A 518 -18.80 -18.30 -4.52
CA GLN A 518 -19.96 -18.08 -5.39
C GLN A 518 -21.14 -17.35 -4.72
N ARG A 519 -20.90 -16.66 -3.60
CA ARG A 519 -21.90 -15.89 -2.84
C ARG A 519 -21.44 -14.48 -2.59
N VAL A 520 -22.39 -13.62 -2.28
CA VAL A 520 -22.13 -12.25 -1.85
C VAL A 520 -22.71 -12.07 -0.46
N VAL A 521 -21.88 -11.66 0.48
CA VAL A 521 -22.25 -11.47 1.89
C VAL A 521 -22.10 -10.00 2.26
N GLU A 522 -23.13 -9.41 2.87
CA GLU A 522 -23.09 -8.03 3.36
C GLU A 522 -22.46 -7.97 4.74
N HIS A 523 -21.47 -7.09 4.90
CA HIS A 523 -20.84 -6.74 6.17
C HIS A 523 -21.09 -5.27 6.47
N LEU A 524 -21.68 -4.97 7.62
CA LEU A 524 -21.84 -3.60 8.13
C LEU A 524 -20.54 -3.15 8.78
N GLY A 525 -20.14 -1.90 8.52
CA GLY A 525 -18.92 -1.28 8.99
C GLY A 525 -17.92 -1.00 7.87
N GLY A 526 -16.79 -0.41 8.23
CA GLY A 526 -15.71 -0.07 7.29
C GLY A 526 -14.86 -1.26 6.88
N ILE A 527 -13.87 -0.99 6.03
CA ILE A 527 -12.97 -2.05 5.51
C ILE A 527 -12.16 -2.72 6.61
N TYR A 528 -11.70 -1.98 7.62
CA TYR A 528 -10.91 -2.56 8.72
C TYR A 528 -11.76 -3.41 9.66
N ASP A 529 -13.03 -3.04 9.91
CA ASP A 529 -13.98 -3.87 10.67
C ASP A 529 -14.22 -5.21 9.99
N PHE A 530 -14.32 -5.19 8.65
CA PHE A 530 -14.42 -6.41 7.84
C PHE A 530 -13.17 -7.28 7.97
N LEU A 531 -11.97 -6.70 7.83
CA LEU A 531 -10.70 -7.43 7.89
C LEU A 531 -10.44 -8.05 9.27
N GLU A 532 -10.80 -7.37 10.35
CA GLU A 532 -10.70 -7.90 11.71
C GLU A 532 -11.62 -9.10 11.91
N ARG A 533 -12.88 -9.03 11.47
CA ARG A 533 -13.82 -10.17 11.54
C ARG A 533 -13.29 -11.37 10.78
N LYS A 534 -12.76 -11.14 9.56
CA LYS A 534 -12.23 -12.22 8.73
C LYS A 534 -10.98 -12.87 9.36
N LYS A 535 -10.14 -12.08 10.00
CA LYS A 535 -9.00 -12.60 10.78
C LYS A 535 -9.47 -13.49 11.95
N MET A 536 -10.51 -13.07 12.68
CA MET A 536 -11.07 -13.87 13.76
C MET A 536 -11.71 -15.18 13.27
N GLU A 537 -12.41 -15.13 12.12
CA GLU A 537 -12.99 -16.34 11.50
C GLU A 537 -11.91 -17.33 11.09
N SER A 538 -10.83 -16.87 10.46
CA SER A 538 -9.72 -17.73 10.05
C SER A 538 -8.98 -18.35 11.24
N LEU A 539 -8.83 -17.63 12.36
CA LEU A 539 -8.25 -18.15 13.60
C LEU A 539 -9.18 -19.20 14.22
N ALA A 540 -10.49 -18.96 14.23
CA ALA A 540 -11.47 -19.92 14.73
C ALA A 540 -11.55 -21.21 13.87
N GLU A 541 -11.34 -21.10 12.57
CA GLU A 541 -11.24 -22.27 11.67
C GLU A 541 -9.96 -23.07 11.92
N LEU A 542 -8.82 -22.41 12.15
CA LEU A 542 -7.56 -23.04 12.53
C LEU A 542 -7.70 -23.80 13.86
N GLU A 543 -8.37 -23.23 14.85
CA GLU A 543 -8.64 -23.89 16.14
C GLU A 543 -9.58 -25.10 15.98
N ARG A 544 -10.52 -25.05 15.03
CA ARG A 544 -11.40 -26.19 14.72
C ARG A 544 -10.66 -27.32 13.97
N SER A 545 -9.75 -26.97 13.08
CA SER A 545 -8.98 -27.94 12.28
C SER A 545 -7.85 -28.63 13.09
N THR A 546 -7.40 -28.03 14.19
CA THR A 546 -6.40 -28.61 15.08
C THR A 546 -6.99 -29.57 16.13
N LYS A 547 -8.32 -29.71 16.21
CA LYS A 547 -8.94 -30.74 17.04
C LYS A 547 -8.84 -32.10 16.32
N PRO A 548 -8.16 -33.11 16.90
CA PRO A 548 -8.06 -34.42 16.27
C PRO A 548 -9.44 -35.05 16.12
N THR A 549 -9.80 -35.36 14.87
CA THR A 549 -10.98 -36.18 14.55
C THR A 549 -10.75 -37.60 15.05
N THR A 550 -11.36 -37.98 16.18
CA THR A 550 -11.52 -39.36 16.57
C THR A 550 -12.76 -39.94 15.85
N PRO A 551 -12.64 -41.13 15.26
CA PRO A 551 -13.80 -41.74 14.58
C PRO A 551 -14.86 -42.16 15.57
N SER A 552 -16.09 -41.83 15.23
CA SER A 552 -17.30 -42.23 15.92
C SER A 552 -17.48 -43.75 15.90
N SER A 553 -17.58 -44.35 17.07
CA SER A 553 -18.49 -45.51 17.29
C SER A 553 -18.80 -45.67 18.78
N ALA A 554 -20.13 -45.87 19.01
CA ALA A 554 -20.77 -46.44 20.19
C ALA A 554 -21.03 -45.54 21.41
N VAL A 555 -22.31 -45.32 21.58
CA VAL A 555 -23.07 -44.95 22.77
C VAL A 555 -22.56 -45.64 24.02
N VAL A 556 -22.15 -44.91 25.05
CA VAL A 556 -22.38 -45.23 26.46
C VAL A 556 -22.28 -43.94 27.30
N GLU A 557 -23.13 -43.85 28.27
CA GLU A 557 -23.49 -42.80 29.22
C GLU A 557 -22.37 -41.96 29.84
N ALA A 558 -22.75 -40.73 30.24
CA ALA A 558 -21.99 -39.66 30.84
C ALA A 558 -21.19 -40.07 32.10
N PRO A 559 -20.12 -39.28 32.37
CA PRO A 559 -20.09 -38.52 33.60
C PRO A 559 -19.81 -37.04 33.41
N THR A 560 -20.77 -36.26 33.79
CA THR A 560 -20.68 -34.85 34.17
C THR A 560 -19.64 -34.61 35.23
N SER A 561 -18.56 -33.82 34.97
CA SER A 561 -17.99 -32.90 35.96
C SER A 561 -16.75 -32.09 35.55
N GLN A 562 -15.98 -32.48 34.52
CA GLN A 562 -14.74 -31.74 34.22
C GLN A 562 -14.89 -30.52 33.29
N ASN A 563 -15.88 -30.52 32.41
CA ASN A 563 -16.10 -29.39 31.48
C ASN A 563 -16.79 -28.17 32.11
N LYS A 564 -17.48 -28.35 33.28
CA LYS A 564 -18.03 -27.21 34.02
C LYS A 564 -16.96 -26.41 34.76
N LEU A 565 -15.97 -27.07 35.34
CA LEU A 565 -14.88 -26.42 36.05
C LEU A 565 -13.96 -25.59 35.14
N SER A 566 -13.72 -26.03 33.90
CA SER A 566 -12.93 -25.26 32.92
C SER A 566 -13.69 -24.04 32.36
N TYR A 567 -15.00 -24.15 32.22
CA TYR A 567 -15.85 -23.05 31.76
C TYR A 567 -16.04 -21.98 32.83
N GLU A 568 -16.21 -22.38 34.09
CA GLU A 568 -16.30 -21.45 35.22
C GLU A 568 -14.98 -20.73 35.47
N ALA A 569 -13.84 -21.44 35.40
CA ALA A 569 -12.51 -20.82 35.50
C ALA A 569 -12.23 -19.79 34.38
N ARG A 570 -12.58 -20.09 33.12
CA ARG A 570 -12.46 -19.14 32.01
C ARG A 570 -13.40 -17.93 32.16
N LYS A 571 -14.60 -18.15 32.71
CA LYS A 571 -15.55 -17.07 32.96
C LYS A 571 -15.10 -16.16 34.11
N GLU A 572 -14.44 -16.72 35.14
CA GLU A 572 -13.85 -15.95 36.23
C GLU A 572 -12.62 -15.16 35.76
N GLN A 573 -11.74 -15.75 34.96
CA GLN A 573 -10.61 -15.05 34.35
C GLN A 573 -11.07 -13.91 33.43
N SER A 574 -12.06 -14.13 32.56
CA SER A 574 -12.62 -13.07 31.71
C SER A 574 -13.27 -11.94 32.51
N LYS A 575 -13.86 -12.24 33.69
CA LYS A 575 -14.37 -11.22 34.61
C LYS A 575 -13.24 -10.44 35.29
N ALA A 576 -12.14 -11.13 35.65
CA ALA A 576 -10.98 -10.51 36.26
C ALA A 576 -10.30 -9.53 35.28
N ILE A 577 -10.12 -9.93 34.01
CA ILE A 577 -9.56 -9.06 32.95
C ILE A 577 -10.44 -7.82 32.73
N LYS A 578 -11.75 -7.99 32.56
CA LYS A 578 -12.67 -6.84 32.41
C LYS A 578 -12.65 -5.91 33.62
N LYS A 579 -12.43 -6.44 34.82
CA LYS A 579 -12.33 -5.62 36.03
C LYS A 579 -11.01 -4.84 36.05
N ALA A 580 -9.90 -5.46 35.62
CA ALA A 580 -8.61 -4.81 35.49
C ALA A 580 -8.60 -3.73 34.39
N GLU A 581 -9.18 -4.02 33.22
CA GLU A 581 -9.37 -3.02 32.13
C GLU A 581 -10.14 -1.80 32.62
N LYS A 582 -11.22 -2.02 33.38
CA LYS A 582 -11.98 -0.91 33.94
C LYS A 582 -11.16 -0.10 34.95
N ALA A 583 -10.36 -0.75 35.78
CA ALA A 583 -9.50 -0.08 36.76
C ALA A 583 -8.42 0.78 36.09
N VAL A 584 -7.84 0.32 34.99
CA VAL A 584 -6.91 1.09 34.15
C VAL A 584 -7.61 2.31 33.55
N SER A 585 -8.79 2.13 32.96
CA SER A 585 -9.57 3.24 32.39
C SER A 585 -10.00 4.28 33.42
N ASP A 586 -10.35 3.86 34.64
CA ASP A 586 -10.70 4.78 35.75
C ASP A 586 -9.47 5.57 36.22
N ALA A 587 -8.27 4.96 36.24
CA ALA A 587 -7.02 5.64 36.54
C ALA A 587 -6.63 6.66 35.45
N GLU A 588 -6.79 6.32 34.18
CA GLU A 588 -6.57 7.24 33.05
C GLU A 588 -7.50 8.48 33.12
N ALA A 589 -8.77 8.25 33.41
CA ALA A 589 -9.73 9.35 33.58
C ALA A 589 -9.34 10.29 34.74
N ARG A 590 -8.78 9.73 35.85
CA ARG A 590 -8.30 10.51 36.98
C ARG A 590 -7.05 11.33 36.64
N ILE A 591 -6.11 10.76 35.89
CA ILE A 591 -4.92 11.46 35.38
C ILE A 591 -5.35 12.64 34.50
N ALA A 592 -6.23 12.42 33.52
CA ALA A 592 -6.72 13.47 32.63
C ALA A 592 -7.45 14.60 33.38
N ALA A 593 -8.19 14.29 34.45
CA ALA A 593 -8.83 15.28 35.29
C ALA A 593 -7.80 16.16 36.05
N LEU A 594 -6.78 15.52 36.64
CA LEU A 594 -5.70 16.20 37.35
C LEU A 594 -4.83 17.07 36.42
N GLU A 595 -4.53 16.61 35.23
CA GLU A 595 -3.82 17.39 34.20
C GLU A 595 -4.58 18.63 33.81
N LYS A 596 -5.91 18.53 33.66
CA LYS A 596 -6.77 19.68 33.38
C LYS A 596 -6.78 20.68 34.53
N GLU A 597 -6.88 20.22 35.79
CA GLU A 597 -6.83 21.07 36.95
C GLU A 597 -5.47 21.78 37.08
N ILE A 598 -4.37 21.10 36.80
CA ILE A 598 -3.02 21.68 36.78
C ILE A 598 -2.93 22.77 35.69
N ALA A 599 -3.40 22.50 34.47
CA ALA A 599 -3.41 23.47 33.37
C ALA A 599 -4.22 24.71 33.70
N ASP A 600 -5.38 24.56 34.40
CA ASP A 600 -6.19 25.65 34.86
C ASP A 600 -5.47 26.52 35.94
N ILE A 601 -4.75 25.87 36.88
CA ILE A 601 -3.91 26.56 37.86
C ILE A 601 -2.73 27.28 37.19
N GLU A 602 -2.05 26.66 36.24
CA GLU A 602 -0.96 27.26 35.46
C GLU A 602 -1.44 28.53 34.69
N THR A 603 -2.63 28.43 34.09
CA THR A 603 -3.24 29.58 33.40
C THR A 603 -3.55 30.73 34.36
N ARG A 604 -3.93 30.43 35.60
CA ARG A 604 -4.18 31.45 36.65
C ARG A 604 -2.87 32.02 37.21
N LEU A 605 -1.84 31.19 37.40
CA LEU A 605 -0.51 31.62 37.83
C LEU A 605 0.19 32.51 36.78
N ALA A 606 -0.10 32.35 35.52
CA ALA A 606 0.44 33.17 34.42
C ALA A 606 -0.11 34.62 34.42
N ARG A 607 -1.16 34.92 35.19
CA ARG A 607 -1.69 36.28 35.31
C ARG A 607 -0.97 37.06 36.41
N PRO A 608 -0.77 38.38 36.27
CA PRO A 608 -0.03 39.19 37.23
C PRO A 608 -0.62 39.14 38.66
N GLU A 609 -1.93 38.97 38.79
CA GLU A 609 -2.64 38.86 40.06
C GLU A 609 -2.45 37.48 40.73
N GLY A 610 -2.29 36.40 39.94
CA GLY A 610 -2.07 35.04 40.44
C GLY A 610 -0.65 34.76 40.89
N ALA A 611 0.33 35.50 40.35
CA ALA A 611 1.74 35.34 40.73
C ALA A 611 2.06 35.76 42.18
N ALA A 612 1.20 36.53 42.82
CA ALA A 612 1.35 36.96 44.22
C ALA A 612 0.59 36.07 45.23
N ASP A 613 -0.20 35.12 44.75
CA ASP A 613 -1.05 34.27 45.59
C ASP A 613 -0.33 32.98 45.99
N THR A 614 0.19 32.93 47.22
CA THR A 614 0.90 31.79 47.79
C THR A 614 0.01 30.54 47.92
N SER A 615 -1.32 30.68 47.95
CA SER A 615 -2.25 29.53 48.03
C SER A 615 -2.29 28.75 46.72
N LEU A 616 -2.17 29.42 45.57
CA LEU A 616 -2.15 28.79 44.25
C LEU A 616 -0.90 27.92 44.06
N TYR A 617 0.25 28.29 44.63
CA TYR A 617 1.47 27.49 44.58
C TYR A 617 1.36 26.24 45.43
N THR A 618 0.70 26.30 46.58
CA THR A 618 0.44 25.13 47.44
C THR A 618 -0.53 24.17 46.78
N ASP A 619 -1.59 24.68 46.14
CA ASP A 619 -2.55 23.89 45.39
C ASP A 619 -1.89 23.22 44.16
N TYR A 620 -1.05 23.96 43.44
CA TYR A 620 -0.27 23.41 42.31
C TYR A 620 0.61 22.26 42.76
N ALA A 621 1.38 22.43 43.85
CA ALA A 621 2.26 21.38 44.38
C ALA A 621 1.44 20.15 44.82
N ALA A 622 0.32 20.33 45.48
CA ALA A 622 -0.56 19.24 45.90
C ALA A 622 -1.17 18.49 44.73
N ARG A 623 -1.60 19.18 43.66
CA ARG A 623 -2.16 18.57 42.45
C ARG A 623 -1.06 17.80 41.67
N LYS A 624 0.14 18.35 41.61
CA LYS A 624 1.27 17.70 40.95
C LYS A 624 1.71 16.41 41.67
N GLN A 625 1.66 16.42 43.01
CA GLN A 625 1.89 15.22 43.81
C GLN A 625 0.76 14.19 43.56
N ALA A 626 -0.49 14.59 43.57
CA ALA A 626 -1.62 13.71 43.30
C ALA A 626 -1.57 13.13 41.87
N LEU A 627 -1.06 13.86 40.88
CA LEU A 627 -0.82 13.36 39.53
C LEU A 627 0.26 12.28 39.52
N SER A 628 1.37 12.47 40.24
CA SER A 628 2.43 11.46 40.36
C SER A 628 1.91 10.16 41.00
N GLU A 629 1.12 10.28 42.07
CA GLU A 629 0.50 9.13 42.75
C GLU A 629 -0.50 8.40 41.82
N ALA A 630 -1.28 9.14 41.02
CA ALA A 630 -2.20 8.57 40.05
C ALA A 630 -1.47 7.86 38.89
N MET A 631 -0.32 8.37 38.45
CA MET A 631 0.53 7.72 37.44
C MET A 631 1.17 6.44 37.97
N ASP A 632 1.60 6.42 39.23
CA ASP A 632 2.14 5.20 39.87
C ASP A 632 1.03 4.13 40.00
N GLU A 633 -0.18 4.54 40.44
CA GLU A 633 -1.34 3.66 40.49
C GLU A 633 -1.72 3.12 39.11
N TRP A 634 -1.71 3.93 38.06
CA TRP A 634 -1.96 3.50 36.69
C TRP A 634 -0.92 2.45 36.24
N THR A 635 0.36 2.68 36.54
CA THR A 635 1.44 1.74 36.19
C THR A 635 1.24 0.38 36.85
N GLU A 636 0.88 0.36 38.16
CA GLU A 636 0.57 -0.88 38.87
C GLU A 636 -0.63 -1.63 38.26
N ARG A 637 -1.71 -0.91 37.92
CA ARG A 637 -2.90 -1.49 37.30
C ARG A 637 -2.63 -2.02 35.90
N GLN A 638 -1.79 -1.33 35.14
CA GLN A 638 -1.36 -1.76 33.80
C GLN A 638 -0.55 -3.07 33.89
N MET A 639 0.37 -3.17 34.84
CA MET A 639 1.13 -4.41 35.06
C MET A 639 0.24 -5.58 35.49
N GLU A 640 -0.74 -5.32 36.38
CA GLU A 640 -1.73 -6.32 36.81
C GLU A 640 -2.57 -6.82 35.62
N LEU A 641 -2.97 -5.92 34.71
CA LEU A 641 -3.69 -6.28 33.49
C LEU A 641 -2.82 -7.14 32.55
N GLU A 642 -1.57 -6.76 32.34
CA GLU A 642 -0.63 -7.49 31.48
C GLU A 642 -0.35 -8.92 32.03
N GLU A 643 -0.19 -9.08 33.36
CA GLU A 643 -0.05 -10.38 33.98
C GLU A 643 -1.27 -11.28 33.80
N LEU A 644 -2.49 -10.70 33.95
CA LEU A 644 -3.74 -11.43 33.76
C LEU A 644 -3.95 -11.84 32.30
N VAL A 645 -3.55 -11.00 31.35
CA VAL A 645 -3.61 -11.29 29.91
C VAL A 645 -2.55 -12.34 29.52
N ALA A 646 -1.33 -12.24 30.06
CA ALA A 646 -0.27 -13.24 29.84
C ALA A 646 -0.62 -14.63 30.42
N ALA A 647 -1.40 -14.68 31.49
CA ALA A 647 -1.90 -15.93 32.07
C ALA A 647 -3.05 -16.58 31.24
N GLN A 648 -3.56 -15.91 30.22
CA GLN A 648 -4.60 -16.40 29.32
C GLN A 648 -4.02 -17.04 28.03
N GLY A 649 -2.76 -16.73 27.65
CA GLY A 649 -2.04 -17.31 26.51
C GLY A 649 -1.27 -18.55 26.89
#